data_ee6e65a7b75a8f205931836be33757ab
#
_entry.id   ee6e65a7b75a8f205931836be33757ab
#
_cell.length_a   1.000
_cell.length_b   1.000
_cell.length_c   1.000
_cell.angle_alpha   90.00
_cell.angle_beta   90.00
_cell.angle_gamma   90.00
#
_symmetry.space_group_name_H-M   'P 1'
#
loop_
_entity.id
_entity.type
_entity.pdbx_description
1 polymer ?
#
loop_
_entity_poly.entity_id
_entity_poly.type
_entity_poly.pdbx_seq_one_letter_code
_entity_poly.pdbx_strand_id
1 'polypeptide(L)'
;MRPRVSFAGSLLPMIQPANHAMPSPSSSRRCRLLNDLLLICIAGWAFFLATVPMALAKERSGGERSPFISGVERFGRHDEIDSVATARLLVTELSCVACHRSQRSDLKPKLGPNLTAAGTRLRASWIKEFLRSPHETKPGTTMPDLLSDLDESEKTAAIDAIVAFLALCQQPYPELKAGGANPLEDEFWNKGDPDRGGDLYHQVGCVACHEPGEEGEVASSQSSAIDRLLDELDPEELEDMGLASAARKVGSVPHPELANKYTRQSLTHFLHDPEHIRPSGRMPSLKLTPNEAADIAEYLMQQNGASPKRIDDPTRDVTSSEQLIKRGKQLFGSLRCANCHDAGIKLRKSFATEWQQLNVDSANSCLKDKNHLAVDFDLDDFQTEVLVRSIQSGELAEGESYAQTNELVQQSLLMLNCYACHERDQMGGVGRYRKPHFEANSLADLGDEGRLPPGLSGVGAKLTKDWLQKVLAGHPSTRLRPHMTIRMPKFPKTTVEALVKNFELADEATSQTDSDVFGEHKSLAEDGKQLTQIGCIQCHAFDGQALPGVVGIDLGGVPNRIRPHWFREFVLDPGALKRGTRMPSFFPDGVSQSPHVLDGNADQQVAALWSYLKQSDRLGVPPKIAEALAASYELKPEHHPLILRTFMNGVGTHAIAVGFPEGVHFAIDAKTPRLALAWKEDFVDARSTWFERFTPPIDPLGLDAVAVSPGAEFRFQPSDRSQEPSSPIFIGYRLDSKRIPTFRYRIGGTIVEDRIEATRDGKLHRTIGVARDGEPMDGELKFRLMVDTHIRSDESNRFMGASGLSVTVSDEDEVGKRTEQPGDTEEIWVSLSEDRTLEVVYQW
;
A
#
# COMPACT_ATOMS: atom_id res chain seq x y z
N MET A 1 -62.82 18.33 8.89
CA MET A 1 -62.81 19.04 10.19
C MET A 1 -61.37 18.89 10.75
N ARG A 2 -60.64 19.99 10.73
CA ARG A 2 -59.30 20.07 11.41
C ARG A 2 -59.49 20.61 12.80
N PRO A 3 -58.64 20.30 13.78
CA PRO A 3 -58.18 21.32 14.69
C PRO A 3 -56.67 21.61 14.52
N ARG A 4 -56.36 22.88 14.51
CA ARG A 4 -55.03 23.50 14.66
C ARG A 4 -54.59 23.37 16.11
N VAL A 5 -53.35 23.02 16.35
CA VAL A 5 -52.66 23.25 17.62
C VAL A 5 -51.53 24.24 17.39
N SER A 6 -51.55 25.29 18.19
CA SER A 6 -50.66 26.45 18.23
C SER A 6 -49.42 26.10 19.06
N PHE A 7 -48.22 26.39 18.58
CA PHE A 7 -46.99 26.38 19.38
C PHE A 7 -46.60 27.84 19.68
N ALA A 8 -46.52 28.12 20.97
CA ALA A 8 -46.00 29.36 21.51
C ALA A 8 -44.45 29.27 21.56
N GLY A 9 -43.80 30.29 21.03
CA GLY A 9 -42.35 30.40 21.10
C GLY A 9 -41.88 30.96 22.45
N SER A 10 -40.74 30.52 22.91
CA SER A 10 -39.95 31.15 23.95
C SER A 10 -38.60 31.57 23.37
N LEU A 11 -38.36 32.88 23.40
CA LEU A 11 -37.17 33.60 23.05
C LEU A 11 -36.10 33.43 24.15
N LEU A 12 -34.91 33.03 23.77
CA LEU A 12 -33.67 33.18 24.56
C LEU A 12 -32.92 34.43 24.05
N PRO A 13 -32.28 35.22 24.92
CA PRO A 13 -31.65 36.46 24.52
C PRO A 13 -30.24 36.28 23.98
N MET A 14 -29.96 37.06 22.94
CA MET A 14 -28.60 37.24 22.40
C MET A 14 -27.73 38.06 23.35
N ILE A 15 -26.52 37.57 23.60
CA ILE A 15 -25.45 38.34 24.26
C ILE A 15 -24.61 39.00 23.17
N GLN A 16 -24.56 40.32 23.21
CA GLN A 16 -23.63 41.14 22.40
C GLN A 16 -22.23 41.17 23.06
N PRO A 17 -21.15 41.22 22.29
CA PRO A 17 -19.82 41.42 22.85
C PRO A 17 -19.51 42.91 23.11
N ALA A 18 -19.01 43.19 24.30
CA ALA A 18 -18.60 44.51 24.72
C ALA A 18 -17.22 44.85 24.15
N ASN A 19 -17.16 46.03 23.47
CA ASN A 19 -15.90 46.69 23.06
C ASN A 19 -15.17 47.24 24.29
N HIS A 20 -13.95 46.78 24.52
CA HIS A 20 -12.98 47.53 25.35
C HIS A 20 -11.84 48.05 24.52
N ALA A 21 -11.78 49.39 24.45
CA ALA A 21 -10.69 50.17 23.85
C ALA A 21 -9.45 50.13 24.75
N MET A 22 -8.27 49.88 24.13
CA MET A 22 -6.98 50.08 24.79
C MET A 22 -6.55 51.58 24.71
N PRO A 23 -5.90 52.09 25.76
CA PRO A 23 -5.25 53.39 25.70
C PRO A 23 -3.80 53.24 25.26
N SER A 24 -3.34 54.22 24.46
CA SER A 24 -1.98 54.40 23.98
C SER A 24 -0.97 54.76 25.07
N PRO A 25 0.29 54.32 25.03
CA PRO A 25 1.31 54.79 25.99
C PRO A 25 2.06 55.98 25.46
N SER A 26 2.19 56.98 26.30
CA SER A 26 3.09 58.15 26.17
C SER A 26 4.45 57.89 26.86
N SER A 27 5.50 58.11 26.08
CA SER A 27 6.83 58.63 26.38
C SER A 27 7.68 58.25 27.57
N SER A 28 8.83 57.72 27.23
CA SER A 28 10.19 58.15 27.64
C SER A 28 10.54 58.22 29.15
N ARG A 29 11.42 57.40 29.56
CA ARG A 29 12.48 57.43 30.60
C ARG A 29 12.57 56.14 31.41
N ARG A 30 13.17 55.14 30.84
CA ARG A 30 13.77 53.99 31.57
C ARG A 30 14.61 53.10 30.64
N CYS A 31 15.61 53.67 30.03
CA CYS A 31 16.44 52.92 29.09
C CYS A 31 17.96 53.09 29.37
N ARG A 32 18.36 53.16 30.67
CA ARG A 32 19.80 53.13 31.00
C ARG A 32 20.15 52.15 32.14
N LEU A 33 19.20 51.54 32.83
CA LEU A 33 19.45 50.57 33.90
C LEU A 33 19.30 49.08 33.53
N LEU A 34 18.78 48.81 32.32
CA LEU A 34 18.65 47.41 31.85
C LEU A 34 19.88 46.90 31.06
N ASN A 35 20.73 47.78 30.53
CA ASN A 35 21.91 47.36 29.78
C ASN A 35 23.09 46.87 30.69
N ASP A 36 23.20 47.40 31.89
CA ASP A 36 24.28 47.02 32.81
C ASP A 36 23.98 45.72 33.56
N LEU A 37 22.69 45.39 33.75
CA LEU A 37 22.27 44.10 34.29
C LEU A 37 22.34 42.95 33.26
N LEU A 38 22.16 43.27 31.98
CA LEU A 38 22.27 42.28 30.91
C LEU A 38 23.71 41.82 30.63
N LEU A 39 24.69 42.74 30.80
CA LEU A 39 26.10 42.46 30.63
C LEU A 39 26.69 41.64 31.82
N ILE A 40 26.18 41.82 33.02
CA ILE A 40 26.58 41.01 34.21
C ILE A 40 25.99 39.59 34.13
N CYS A 41 24.77 39.43 33.60
CA CYS A 41 24.17 38.10 33.38
C CYS A 41 24.86 37.33 32.25
N ILE A 42 25.30 38.00 31.17
CA ILE A 42 26.00 37.32 30.05
C ILE A 42 27.43 36.93 30.47
N ALA A 43 28.13 37.74 31.30
CA ALA A 43 29.44 37.37 31.83
C ALA A 43 29.39 36.24 32.89
N GLY A 44 28.34 36.18 33.72
CA GLY A 44 28.08 35.10 34.66
C GLY A 44 27.75 33.78 33.97
N TRP A 45 27.00 33.81 32.87
CA TRP A 45 26.69 32.63 32.06
C TRP A 45 27.90 32.10 31.27
N ALA A 46 28.76 33.00 30.76
CA ALA A 46 29.98 32.58 30.06
C ALA A 46 31.02 31.92 31.00
N PHE A 47 31.04 32.27 32.31
CA PHE A 47 31.93 31.64 33.26
C PHE A 47 31.40 30.33 33.85
N PHE A 48 30.08 30.11 33.85
CA PHE A 48 29.47 28.86 34.26
C PHE A 48 29.50 27.80 33.14
N LEU A 49 29.60 28.22 31.88
CA LEU A 49 29.77 27.32 30.71
C LEU A 49 31.22 26.85 30.53
N ALA A 50 32.20 27.42 31.23
CA ALA A 50 33.62 27.05 31.09
C ALA A 50 34.11 26.06 32.14
N THR A 51 33.29 25.68 33.15
CA THR A 51 33.73 24.80 34.26
C THR A 51 32.83 23.59 34.54
N VAL A 52 31.76 23.41 33.77
CA VAL A 52 31.09 22.12 33.68
C VAL A 52 31.81 21.38 32.57
N PRO A 53 32.48 20.25 32.81
CA PRO A 53 32.77 19.35 31.70
C PRO A 53 31.44 18.98 31.14
N MET A 54 31.07 19.56 29.98
CA MET A 54 30.13 18.92 29.09
C MET A 54 30.73 17.55 28.76
N ALA A 55 30.44 16.57 29.61
CA ALA A 55 30.20 15.27 29.08
C ALA A 55 29.02 15.48 28.11
N LEU A 56 29.36 15.96 26.92
CA LEU A 56 28.63 15.57 25.75
C LEU A 56 28.59 14.06 25.86
N ALA A 57 27.50 13.56 26.43
CA ALA A 57 27.03 12.27 26.09
C ALA A 57 26.96 12.35 24.55
N LYS A 58 28.05 11.95 23.90
CA LYS A 58 28.02 11.43 22.55
C LYS A 58 26.87 10.42 22.66
N GLU A 59 25.67 10.80 22.21
CA GLU A 59 24.66 9.84 21.90
C GLU A 59 25.40 8.83 21.04
N ARG A 60 25.81 7.75 21.68
CA ARG A 60 26.34 6.61 20.97
C ARG A 60 25.22 6.22 20.05
N SER A 61 25.44 6.35 18.76
CA SER A 61 24.71 5.67 17.69
C SER A 61 24.83 4.15 17.90
N GLY A 62 24.56 3.69 19.10
CA GLY A 62 24.55 2.28 19.48
C GLY A 62 23.35 1.53 18.92
N GLY A 63 22.34 2.25 18.43
CA GLY A 63 21.15 1.62 17.86
C GLY A 63 21.30 1.07 16.45
N GLU A 64 22.31 1.48 15.68
CA GLU A 64 22.44 1.04 14.28
C GLU A 64 22.99 -0.38 14.13
N ARG A 65 23.72 -0.92 15.08
CA ARG A 65 24.40 -2.23 15.00
C ARG A 65 23.69 -3.34 15.76
N SER A 66 22.90 -3.00 16.78
CA SER A 66 22.19 -3.97 17.60
C SER A 66 21.14 -4.75 16.77
N PRO A 67 20.83 -6.00 17.18
CA PRO A 67 19.83 -6.81 16.48
C PRO A 67 18.49 -6.11 16.35
N PHE A 68 18.02 -5.93 15.12
CA PHE A 68 16.73 -5.34 14.85
C PHE A 68 15.63 -6.41 14.95
N ILE A 69 14.74 -6.25 15.92
CA ILE A 69 13.59 -7.15 16.13
C ILE A 69 12.33 -6.31 16.10
N SER A 70 11.58 -6.38 15.00
CA SER A 70 10.43 -5.51 14.72
C SER A 70 9.44 -5.36 15.87
N GLY A 71 9.13 -6.45 16.58
CA GLY A 71 8.22 -6.41 17.73
C GLY A 71 8.80 -5.69 18.95
N VAL A 72 10.11 -5.79 19.16
CA VAL A 72 10.81 -5.08 20.24
C VAL A 72 10.91 -3.60 19.93
N GLU A 73 11.35 -3.26 18.71
CA GLU A 73 11.50 -1.87 18.27
C GLU A 73 10.16 -1.12 18.23
N ARG A 74 9.09 -1.83 17.89
CA ARG A 74 7.76 -1.21 17.77
C ARG A 74 7.00 -1.10 19.09
N PHE A 75 7.11 -2.12 19.96
CA PHE A 75 6.27 -2.25 21.14
C PHE A 75 7.05 -2.40 22.44
N GLY A 76 8.10 -3.24 22.46
CA GLY A 76 8.83 -3.56 23.69
C GLY A 76 9.58 -2.36 24.27
N ARG A 77 10.19 -1.52 23.43
CA ARG A 77 10.89 -0.29 23.88
C ARG A 77 9.95 0.80 24.39
N HIS A 78 8.66 0.62 24.22
CA HIS A 78 7.63 1.62 24.54
C HIS A 78 6.61 1.09 25.56
N ASP A 79 6.95 0.01 26.26
CA ASP A 79 6.12 -0.62 27.30
C ASP A 79 4.71 -1.03 26.85
N GLU A 80 4.48 -1.15 25.52
CA GLU A 80 3.20 -1.61 24.95
C GLU A 80 3.03 -3.14 25.05
N ILE A 81 4.11 -3.87 25.32
CA ILE A 81 4.14 -5.26 25.78
C ILE A 81 5.02 -5.35 27.03
N ASP A 82 4.64 -6.27 27.93
CA ASP A 82 5.37 -6.43 29.20
C ASP A 82 6.80 -6.96 28.99
N SER A 83 7.61 -6.85 30.04
CA SER A 83 9.02 -7.24 30.01
C SER A 83 9.21 -8.74 29.75
N VAL A 84 8.28 -9.60 30.19
CA VAL A 84 8.34 -11.06 29.97
C VAL A 84 8.06 -11.41 28.51
N ALA A 85 7.06 -10.77 27.89
CA ALA A 85 6.76 -10.91 26.47
C ALA A 85 7.94 -10.39 25.61
N THR A 86 8.53 -9.26 25.99
CA THR A 86 9.71 -8.69 25.33
C THR A 86 10.91 -9.63 25.43
N ALA A 87 11.20 -10.18 26.62
CA ALA A 87 12.28 -11.14 26.82
C ALA A 87 12.04 -12.44 26.03
N ARG A 88 10.81 -12.95 26.03
CA ARG A 88 10.42 -14.13 25.24
C ARG A 88 10.65 -13.92 23.76
N LEU A 89 10.33 -12.74 23.26
CA LEU A 89 10.56 -12.35 21.88
C LEU A 89 12.07 -12.28 21.57
N LEU A 90 12.86 -11.62 22.40
CA LEU A 90 14.32 -11.58 22.28
C LEU A 90 14.94 -12.98 22.25
N VAL A 91 14.65 -13.82 23.25
CA VAL A 91 15.16 -15.20 23.36
C VAL A 91 14.85 -16.04 22.10
N THR A 92 13.66 -15.87 21.54
CA THR A 92 13.22 -16.58 20.33
C THR A 92 13.89 -16.06 19.10
N GLU A 93 13.89 -14.74 18.88
CA GLU A 93 14.45 -14.08 17.68
C GLU A 93 15.98 -14.19 17.61
N LEU A 94 16.67 -14.07 18.74
CA LEU A 94 18.11 -14.27 18.86
C LEU A 94 18.48 -15.77 18.87
N SER A 95 17.49 -16.66 18.94
CA SER A 95 17.69 -18.12 18.97
C SER A 95 18.54 -18.63 20.14
N CYS A 96 18.48 -18.00 21.32
CA CYS A 96 19.25 -18.38 22.50
C CYS A 96 19.05 -19.85 22.84
N VAL A 97 17.81 -20.36 22.69
CA VAL A 97 17.47 -21.76 22.98
C VAL A 97 17.97 -22.77 21.91
N ALA A 98 18.62 -22.31 20.84
CA ALA A 98 19.35 -23.18 19.92
C ALA A 98 20.65 -23.70 20.56
N CYS A 99 21.23 -22.93 21.48
CA CYS A 99 22.41 -23.31 22.25
C CYS A 99 22.06 -23.66 23.70
N HIS A 100 21.14 -22.96 24.33
CA HIS A 100 20.70 -23.15 25.72
C HIS A 100 19.35 -23.89 25.72
N ARG A 101 19.36 -25.20 25.84
CA ARG A 101 18.10 -25.98 25.80
C ARG A 101 17.13 -25.54 26.88
N SER A 102 15.89 -25.31 26.50
CA SER A 102 14.77 -25.07 27.41
C SER A 102 13.78 -26.20 27.37
N GLN A 103 13.13 -26.49 28.50
CA GLN A 103 12.04 -27.44 28.64
C GLN A 103 10.69 -26.82 28.22
N ARG A 104 10.63 -25.52 28.08
CA ARG A 104 9.42 -24.80 27.68
C ARG A 104 9.12 -24.98 26.20
N SER A 105 7.90 -25.37 25.89
CA SER A 105 7.44 -25.63 24.51
C SER A 105 7.17 -24.37 23.70
N ASP A 106 6.99 -23.22 24.35
CA ASP A 106 6.78 -21.90 23.74
C ASP A 106 8.10 -21.19 23.37
N LEU A 107 9.22 -21.59 23.93
CA LEU A 107 10.54 -21.09 23.60
C LEU A 107 11.15 -21.91 22.45
N LYS A 108 10.87 -21.54 21.21
CA LYS A 108 11.45 -22.20 20.02
C LYS A 108 12.44 -21.28 19.33
N PRO A 109 13.63 -21.78 18.95
CA PRO A 109 14.59 -20.96 18.25
C PRO A 109 14.08 -20.62 16.85
N LYS A 110 14.23 -19.38 16.46
CA LYS A 110 13.95 -18.93 15.10
C LYS A 110 15.20 -19.13 14.24
N LEU A 111 15.31 -20.29 13.62
CA LEU A 111 16.50 -20.73 12.91
C LEU A 111 16.99 -19.75 11.84
N GLY A 112 18.30 -19.77 11.60
CA GLY A 112 18.96 -19.02 10.55
C GLY A 112 18.61 -19.50 9.14
N PRO A 113 19.10 -18.80 8.09
CA PRO A 113 18.91 -19.25 6.71
C PRO A 113 19.44 -20.64 6.46
N ASN A 114 18.77 -21.36 5.55
CA ASN A 114 19.28 -22.60 4.98
C ASN A 114 20.53 -22.29 4.12
N LEU A 115 21.61 -23.00 4.33
CA LEU A 115 22.89 -22.81 3.64
C LEU A 115 23.21 -23.93 2.64
N THR A 116 22.28 -24.84 2.34
CA THR A 116 22.47 -25.93 1.37
C THR A 116 22.83 -25.45 -0.04
N ALA A 117 22.45 -24.22 -0.37
CA ALA A 117 22.74 -23.53 -1.63
C ALA A 117 23.61 -22.26 -1.42
N ALA A 118 24.39 -22.18 -0.35
CA ALA A 118 25.14 -20.98 -0.02
C ALA A 118 26.15 -20.62 -1.12
N GLY A 119 26.83 -21.61 -1.68
CA GLY A 119 27.85 -21.43 -2.74
C GLY A 119 27.29 -21.02 -4.10
N THR A 120 26.00 -21.34 -4.38
CA THR A 120 25.35 -20.86 -5.61
C THR A 120 24.70 -19.49 -5.41
N ARG A 121 24.27 -19.19 -4.17
CA ARG A 121 23.40 -18.08 -3.87
C ARG A 121 24.12 -16.80 -3.41
N LEU A 122 25.21 -16.95 -2.67
CA LEU A 122 25.91 -15.84 -2.02
C LEU A 122 27.30 -15.66 -2.61
N ARG A 123 27.72 -14.39 -2.73
CA ARG A 123 29.10 -14.09 -3.12
C ARG A 123 30.06 -14.46 -1.97
N ALA A 124 31.13 -15.13 -2.30
CA ALA A 124 32.12 -15.58 -1.31
C ALA A 124 32.80 -14.41 -0.60
N SER A 125 33.07 -13.30 -1.30
CA SER A 125 33.56 -12.05 -0.70
C SER A 125 32.64 -11.53 0.39
N TRP A 126 31.33 -11.50 0.12
CA TRP A 126 30.34 -11.06 1.10
C TRP A 126 30.29 -12.00 2.31
N ILE A 127 30.38 -13.33 2.11
CA ILE A 127 30.42 -14.28 3.23
C ILE A 127 31.64 -14.04 4.10
N LYS A 128 32.81 -13.73 3.49
CA LYS A 128 34.04 -13.41 4.26
C LYS A 128 33.87 -12.19 5.13
N GLU A 129 33.35 -11.10 4.55
CA GLU A 129 33.11 -9.87 5.31
C GLU A 129 32.04 -10.07 6.40
N PHE A 130 30.95 -10.76 6.08
CA PHE A 130 29.89 -11.03 7.02
C PHE A 130 30.34 -11.91 8.22
N LEU A 131 31.20 -12.89 7.98
CA LEU A 131 31.77 -13.70 9.08
C LEU A 131 32.83 -12.92 9.89
N ARG A 132 33.48 -11.93 9.28
CA ARG A 132 34.48 -11.08 9.97
C ARG A 132 33.82 -10.09 10.91
N SER A 133 32.76 -9.41 10.45
CA SER A 133 32.01 -8.39 11.20
C SER A 133 30.52 -8.45 10.84
N PRO A 134 29.73 -9.36 11.45
CA PRO A 134 28.33 -9.55 11.10
C PRO A 134 27.49 -8.27 11.25
N HIS A 135 27.69 -7.54 12.35
CA HIS A 135 26.92 -6.36 12.73
C HIS A 135 27.28 -5.11 11.90
N GLU A 136 28.51 -5.05 11.35
CA GLU A 136 28.93 -3.98 10.44
C GLU A 136 28.45 -4.27 9.00
N THR A 137 28.64 -5.52 8.54
CA THR A 137 28.26 -5.93 7.17
C THR A 137 26.76 -5.96 6.99
N LYS A 138 26.02 -6.25 8.05
CA LYS A 138 24.55 -6.25 8.06
C LYS A 138 24.05 -5.69 9.37
N PRO A 139 23.91 -4.37 9.51
CA PRO A 139 23.28 -3.76 10.68
C PRO A 139 21.92 -4.38 10.99
N GLY A 140 21.60 -4.52 12.28
CA GLY A 140 20.37 -5.15 12.72
C GLY A 140 20.31 -6.68 12.56
N THR A 141 21.41 -7.35 12.23
CA THR A 141 21.43 -8.83 12.13
C THR A 141 21.24 -9.48 13.50
N THR A 142 20.48 -10.57 13.53
CA THR A 142 20.32 -11.43 14.73
C THR A 142 21.35 -12.57 14.76
N MET A 143 22.28 -12.63 13.80
CA MET A 143 23.37 -13.59 13.83
C MET A 143 24.50 -13.02 14.67
N PRO A 144 24.95 -13.74 15.73
CA PRO A 144 26.05 -13.30 16.57
C PRO A 144 27.42 -13.42 15.84
N ASP A 145 28.39 -12.63 16.28
CA ASP A 145 29.82 -12.89 15.95
C ASP A 145 30.29 -14.07 16.80
N LEU A 146 30.59 -15.18 16.13
CA LEU A 146 31.12 -16.41 16.73
C LEU A 146 32.63 -16.52 16.64
N LEU A 147 33.28 -15.49 16.10
CA LEU A 147 34.73 -15.43 15.87
C LEU A 147 35.40 -14.27 16.62
N SER A 148 34.63 -13.54 17.45
CA SER A 148 35.10 -12.37 18.19
C SER A 148 36.26 -12.64 19.15
N ASP A 149 36.40 -13.90 19.61
CA ASP A 149 37.41 -14.36 20.53
C ASP A 149 38.74 -14.76 19.87
N LEU A 150 38.80 -14.84 18.55
CA LEU A 150 39.97 -15.24 17.78
C LEU A 150 40.84 -14.02 17.41
N ASP A 151 42.15 -14.20 17.44
CA ASP A 151 43.03 -13.19 16.85
C ASP A 151 42.83 -13.04 15.33
N GLU A 152 43.27 -11.93 14.73
CA GLU A 152 43.04 -11.64 13.31
C GLU A 152 43.60 -12.69 12.34
N SER A 153 44.68 -13.38 12.69
CA SER A 153 45.28 -14.44 11.87
C SER A 153 44.42 -15.72 11.94
N GLU A 154 44.04 -16.10 13.16
CA GLU A 154 43.17 -17.26 13.41
C GLU A 154 41.77 -17.03 12.83
N LYS A 155 41.22 -15.81 13.00
CA LYS A 155 39.94 -15.38 12.47
C LYS A 155 39.92 -15.47 10.95
N THR A 156 40.97 -14.95 10.30
CA THR A 156 41.11 -15.02 8.84
C THR A 156 41.20 -16.48 8.35
N ALA A 157 42.01 -17.30 8.99
CA ALA A 157 42.15 -18.72 8.61
C ALA A 157 40.85 -19.52 8.81
N ALA A 158 40.10 -19.22 9.89
CA ALA A 158 38.80 -19.82 10.14
C ALA A 158 37.75 -19.43 9.11
N ILE A 159 37.71 -18.13 8.77
CA ILE A 159 36.80 -17.59 7.73
C ILE A 159 37.07 -18.24 6.38
N ASP A 160 38.34 -18.29 5.95
CA ASP A 160 38.70 -18.89 4.67
C ASP A 160 38.33 -20.39 4.61
N ALA A 161 38.50 -21.11 5.70
CA ALA A 161 38.08 -22.51 5.77
C ALA A 161 36.54 -22.67 5.71
N ILE A 162 35.81 -21.86 6.45
CA ILE A 162 34.33 -21.90 6.47
C ILE A 162 33.79 -21.52 5.07
N VAL A 163 34.32 -20.47 4.44
CA VAL A 163 33.91 -20.06 3.10
C VAL A 163 34.20 -21.16 2.06
N ALA A 164 35.38 -21.78 2.12
CA ALA A 164 35.71 -22.91 1.23
C ALA A 164 34.72 -24.08 1.42
N PHE A 165 34.29 -24.37 2.63
CA PHE A 165 33.24 -25.37 2.89
C PHE A 165 31.87 -24.94 2.35
N LEU A 166 31.44 -23.70 2.61
CA LEU A 166 30.13 -23.18 2.16
C LEU A 166 30.07 -23.04 0.62
N ALA A 167 31.17 -22.79 -0.06
CA ALA A 167 31.26 -22.77 -1.52
C ALA A 167 30.90 -24.11 -2.15
N LEU A 168 31.08 -25.24 -1.44
CA LEU A 168 30.64 -26.56 -1.92
C LEU A 168 29.12 -26.82 -1.70
N CYS A 169 28.44 -25.99 -0.94
CA CYS A 169 27.00 -26.11 -0.75
C CYS A 169 26.28 -25.54 -1.98
N GLN A 170 26.27 -26.32 -3.05
CA GLN A 170 25.77 -25.93 -4.38
C GLN A 170 24.52 -26.71 -4.75
N GLN A 171 23.36 -26.37 -4.15
CA GLN A 171 22.09 -26.86 -4.69
C GLN A 171 21.68 -25.99 -5.90
N PRO A 172 21.19 -26.63 -6.98
CA PRO A 172 20.65 -25.88 -8.12
C PRO A 172 19.42 -25.11 -7.70
N TYR A 173 19.17 -23.99 -8.36
CA TYR A 173 17.90 -23.26 -8.16
C TYR A 173 16.71 -24.13 -8.60
N PRO A 174 15.57 -24.04 -7.87
CA PRO A 174 14.34 -24.65 -8.35
C PRO A 174 13.95 -24.05 -9.70
N GLU A 175 13.44 -24.87 -10.61
CA GLU A 175 12.90 -24.38 -11.88
C GLU A 175 11.67 -23.49 -11.59
N LEU A 176 11.73 -22.23 -12.02
CA LEU A 176 10.59 -21.31 -11.94
C LEU A 176 9.74 -21.45 -13.20
N LYS A 177 8.41 -21.38 -13.03
CA LYS A 177 7.46 -21.49 -14.13
C LYS A 177 6.60 -20.22 -14.20
N ALA A 178 6.44 -19.68 -15.40
CA ALA A 178 5.36 -18.76 -15.67
C ALA A 178 4.04 -19.51 -15.48
N GLY A 179 3.05 -18.88 -14.87
CA GLY A 179 1.74 -19.51 -14.66
C GLY A 179 1.16 -20.04 -15.99
N GLY A 180 0.58 -21.24 -15.97
CA GLY A 180 0.00 -21.87 -17.14
C GLY A 180 1.02 -22.51 -18.09
N ALA A 181 0.76 -22.41 -19.40
CA ALA A 181 1.56 -23.05 -20.46
C ALA A 181 2.73 -22.18 -20.99
N ASN A 182 2.89 -20.95 -20.49
CA ASN A 182 3.90 -20.04 -21.00
C ASN A 182 5.25 -20.30 -20.32
N PRO A 183 6.32 -20.69 -21.07
CA PRO A 183 7.65 -20.78 -20.51
C PRO A 183 8.19 -19.41 -20.18
N LEU A 184 9.05 -19.33 -19.18
CA LEU A 184 9.87 -18.15 -18.94
C LEU A 184 10.94 -18.06 -20.05
N GLU A 185 11.29 -16.84 -20.41
CA GLU A 185 12.44 -16.62 -21.27
C GLU A 185 13.74 -17.07 -20.58
N ASP A 186 14.71 -17.50 -21.36
CA ASP A 186 16.01 -17.87 -20.82
C ASP A 186 16.68 -16.66 -20.13
N GLU A 187 17.26 -16.90 -18.97
CA GLU A 187 17.86 -15.87 -18.12
C GLU A 187 16.94 -14.64 -17.85
N PHE A 188 15.63 -14.85 -17.69
CA PHE A 188 14.64 -13.79 -17.46
C PHE A 188 15.01 -12.86 -16.28
N TRP A 189 15.78 -13.34 -15.31
CA TRP A 189 16.27 -12.54 -14.18
C TRP A 189 17.24 -11.42 -14.57
N ASN A 190 17.80 -11.47 -15.78
CA ASN A 190 18.65 -10.41 -16.35
C ASN A 190 17.84 -9.35 -17.13
N LYS A 191 16.52 -9.56 -17.26
CA LYS A 191 15.60 -8.70 -18.02
C LYS A 191 14.61 -7.94 -17.11
N GLY A 192 14.89 -7.87 -15.80
CA GLY A 192 14.06 -7.14 -14.85
C GLY A 192 14.04 -5.64 -15.18
N ASP A 193 12.87 -5.05 -15.06
CA ASP A 193 12.61 -3.62 -15.24
C ASP A 193 12.69 -2.92 -13.88
N PRO A 194 13.65 -2.03 -13.62
CA PRO A 194 13.85 -1.39 -12.33
C PRO A 194 12.71 -0.40 -11.97
N ASP A 195 12.10 0.29 -12.94
CA ASP A 195 11.03 1.25 -12.70
C ASP A 195 9.78 0.50 -12.24
N ARG A 196 9.39 -0.54 -12.97
CA ARG A 196 8.31 -1.44 -12.56
C ARG A 196 8.63 -2.16 -11.25
N GLY A 197 9.89 -2.48 -11.01
CA GLY A 197 10.36 -3.05 -9.74
C GLY A 197 10.18 -2.10 -8.56
N GLY A 198 10.45 -0.81 -8.76
CA GLY A 198 10.20 0.25 -7.80
C GLY A 198 8.71 0.39 -7.47
N ASP A 199 7.87 0.46 -8.48
CA ASP A 199 6.42 0.50 -8.31
C ASP A 199 5.91 -0.71 -7.51
N LEU A 200 6.32 -1.91 -7.88
CA LEU A 200 5.94 -3.14 -7.18
C LEU A 200 6.43 -3.14 -5.74
N TYR A 201 7.66 -2.71 -5.47
CA TYR A 201 8.21 -2.64 -4.11
C TYR A 201 7.34 -1.78 -3.19
N HIS A 202 6.85 -0.65 -3.68
CA HIS A 202 5.99 0.26 -2.93
C HIS A 202 4.54 -0.23 -2.82
N GLN A 203 4.04 -1.03 -3.78
CA GLN A 203 2.63 -1.39 -3.88
C GLN A 203 2.27 -2.76 -3.31
N VAL A 204 3.16 -3.77 -3.39
CA VAL A 204 2.79 -5.14 -3.01
C VAL A 204 2.92 -5.45 -1.52
N GLY A 205 3.58 -4.56 -0.74
CA GLY A 205 3.68 -4.66 0.72
C GLY A 205 5.10 -4.74 1.28
N CYS A 206 6.17 -4.60 0.47
CA CYS A 206 7.55 -4.60 0.97
C CYS A 206 7.78 -3.46 1.97
N VAL A 207 7.22 -2.29 1.69
CA VAL A 207 7.32 -1.08 2.53
C VAL A 207 6.62 -1.20 3.89
N ALA A 208 5.82 -2.24 4.12
CA ALA A 208 5.29 -2.49 5.46
C ALA A 208 6.40 -2.80 6.48
N CYS A 209 7.52 -3.38 6.02
CA CYS A 209 8.64 -3.81 6.84
C CYS A 209 9.96 -3.13 6.49
N HIS A 210 10.14 -2.76 5.22
CA HIS A 210 11.36 -2.13 4.69
C HIS A 210 11.17 -0.64 4.43
N GLU A 211 12.27 0.13 4.40
CA GLU A 211 12.20 1.56 4.10
C GLU A 211 11.74 1.78 2.67
N PRO A 212 10.80 2.72 2.41
CA PRO A 212 10.53 3.19 1.06
C PRO A 212 11.77 3.84 0.45
N GLY A 213 12.03 3.63 -0.83
CA GLY A 213 13.09 4.35 -1.56
C GLY A 213 12.74 5.85 -1.71
N GLU A 214 13.76 6.66 -1.99
CA GLU A 214 13.61 8.13 -2.10
C GLU A 214 12.71 8.57 -3.28
N GLU A 215 12.55 7.75 -4.31
CA GLU A 215 11.74 8.05 -5.49
C GLU A 215 10.24 7.84 -5.32
N GLY A 216 9.82 7.35 -4.17
CA GLY A 216 8.41 7.14 -3.83
C GLY A 216 7.79 8.31 -3.07
N GLU A 217 7.94 9.56 -3.49
CA GLU A 217 6.96 10.58 -3.10
C GLU A 217 5.60 10.18 -3.68
N VAL A 218 4.95 9.27 -2.98
CA VAL A 218 3.51 9.09 -3.16
C VAL A 218 2.94 10.48 -2.89
N ALA A 219 2.46 11.12 -3.95
CA ALA A 219 1.79 12.40 -3.84
C ALA A 219 0.88 12.29 -2.64
N SER A 220 1.17 13.03 -1.59
CA SER A 220 0.45 12.99 -0.33
C SER A 220 -1.00 13.29 -0.65
N SER A 221 -1.76 12.22 -0.87
CA SER A 221 -3.21 12.33 -0.92
C SER A 221 -3.56 12.95 0.42
N GLN A 222 -4.05 14.14 0.40
CA GLN A 222 -4.48 15.02 1.47
C GLN A 222 -4.34 14.37 2.85
N SER A 223 -3.29 14.75 3.61
CA SER A 223 -3.12 14.29 4.98
C SER A 223 -4.45 14.45 5.70
N SER A 224 -4.94 13.38 6.32
CA SER A 224 -6.22 13.44 7.01
C SER A 224 -6.18 14.53 8.08
N ALA A 225 -7.34 15.04 8.50
CA ALA A 225 -7.38 16.03 9.59
C ALA A 225 -6.69 15.48 10.85
N ILE A 226 -6.77 14.16 11.06
CA ILE A 226 -6.10 13.47 12.17
C ILE A 226 -4.57 13.48 11.97
N ASP A 227 -4.06 13.22 10.78
CA ASP A 227 -2.61 13.24 10.54
C ASP A 227 -2.03 14.63 10.77
N ARG A 228 -2.74 15.69 10.35
CA ARG A 228 -2.33 17.07 10.64
C ARG A 228 -2.33 17.37 12.14
N LEU A 229 -3.36 16.93 12.85
CA LEU A 229 -3.42 17.07 14.31
C LEU A 229 -2.24 16.37 15.01
N LEU A 230 -1.90 15.15 14.57
CA LEU A 230 -0.76 14.39 15.11
C LEU A 230 0.61 15.06 14.81
N ASP A 231 0.71 15.90 13.78
CA ASP A 231 1.91 16.68 13.47
C ASP A 231 2.00 18.00 14.27
N GLU A 232 0.86 18.51 14.75
CA GLU A 232 0.76 19.77 15.49
C GLU A 232 0.94 19.58 17.00
N LEU A 233 0.64 18.37 17.53
CA LEU A 233 0.72 18.05 18.96
C LEU A 233 2.16 17.72 19.36
N ASP A 234 2.55 18.17 20.54
CA ASP A 234 3.84 17.80 21.11
C ASP A 234 3.82 16.36 21.73
N PRO A 235 5.00 15.77 22.03
CA PRO A 235 5.06 14.41 22.55
C PRO A 235 4.30 14.19 23.88
N GLU A 236 4.24 15.18 24.78
CA GLU A 236 3.52 15.07 26.07
C GLU A 236 2.01 15.08 25.81
N GLU A 237 1.52 15.95 24.92
CA GLU A 237 0.10 15.99 24.52
C GLU A 237 -0.33 14.69 23.84
N LEU A 238 0.53 14.13 22.98
CA LEU A 238 0.27 12.84 22.33
C LEU A 238 0.17 11.69 23.34
N GLU A 239 1.00 11.71 24.39
CA GLU A 239 0.99 10.69 25.44
C GLU A 239 -0.27 10.83 26.29
N ASP A 240 -0.59 12.04 26.75
CA ASP A 240 -1.80 12.32 27.53
C ASP A 240 -3.09 11.94 26.81
N MET A 241 -3.10 12.09 25.48
CA MET A 241 -4.24 11.70 24.63
C MET A 241 -4.24 10.21 24.24
N GLY A 242 -3.20 9.45 24.59
CA GLY A 242 -3.02 8.05 24.18
C GLY A 242 -2.76 7.87 22.68
N LEU A 243 -2.25 8.89 22.00
CA LEU A 243 -1.98 8.92 20.56
C LEU A 243 -0.49 8.73 20.21
N ALA A 244 0.39 8.61 21.19
CA ALA A 244 1.83 8.48 20.99
C ALA A 244 2.21 7.32 20.06
N SER A 245 1.54 6.17 20.18
CA SER A 245 1.76 5.02 19.30
C SER A 245 1.39 5.31 17.83
N ALA A 246 0.29 6.04 17.61
CA ALA A 246 -0.18 6.42 16.27
C ALA A 246 0.74 7.44 15.58
N ALA A 247 1.34 8.33 16.36
CA ALA A 247 2.25 9.37 15.86
C ALA A 247 3.68 8.86 15.60
N ARG A 248 4.07 7.72 16.18
CA ARG A 248 5.42 7.19 16.13
C ARG A 248 5.85 6.74 14.73
N LYS A 249 7.07 7.11 14.34
CA LYS A 249 7.72 6.53 13.17
C LYS A 249 8.26 5.14 13.55
N VAL A 250 7.71 4.11 12.94
CA VAL A 250 8.13 2.72 13.15
C VAL A 250 9.43 2.45 12.38
N GLY A 251 10.41 1.87 13.05
CA GLY A 251 11.67 1.46 12.43
C GLY A 251 11.49 0.43 11.32
N SER A 252 12.39 0.44 10.36
CA SER A 252 12.39 -0.45 9.20
C SER A 252 13.43 -1.55 9.34
N VAL A 253 13.13 -2.74 8.83
CA VAL A 253 14.11 -3.82 8.73
C VAL A 253 15.18 -3.43 7.71
N PRO A 254 16.44 -3.21 8.12
CA PRO A 254 17.47 -2.77 7.21
C PRO A 254 17.85 -3.86 6.21
N HIS A 255 18.14 -3.48 4.98
CA HIS A 255 18.80 -4.34 4.01
C HIS A 255 20.04 -3.60 3.47
N PRO A 256 21.23 -4.15 3.70
CA PRO A 256 22.45 -3.56 3.22
C PRO A 256 22.55 -3.71 1.68
N GLU A 257 23.63 -3.21 1.09
CA GLU A 257 23.89 -3.34 -0.35
C GLU A 257 23.73 -4.78 -0.87
N LEU A 258 22.58 -5.02 -1.52
CA LEU A 258 22.22 -6.37 -1.95
C LEU A 258 23.05 -6.85 -3.14
N ALA A 259 23.54 -5.94 -3.98
CA ALA A 259 24.44 -6.25 -5.10
C ALA A 259 25.76 -6.88 -4.66
N ASN A 260 26.26 -6.55 -3.46
CA ASN A 260 27.47 -7.17 -2.91
C ASN A 260 27.21 -8.59 -2.38
N LYS A 261 25.97 -8.89 -2.01
CA LYS A 261 25.56 -10.16 -1.41
C LYS A 261 25.07 -11.19 -2.44
N TYR A 262 24.26 -10.76 -3.39
CA TYR A 262 23.52 -11.61 -4.31
C TYR A 262 23.93 -11.39 -5.75
N THR A 263 23.69 -12.40 -6.61
CA THR A 263 23.54 -12.22 -8.07
C THR A 263 22.09 -11.86 -8.37
N ARG A 264 21.79 -11.34 -9.59
CA ARG A 264 20.42 -11.12 -10.03
C ARG A 264 19.55 -12.36 -9.92
N GLN A 265 20.07 -13.48 -10.43
CA GLN A 265 19.38 -14.76 -10.33
C GLN A 265 19.07 -15.15 -8.89
N SER A 266 20.06 -15.07 -8.00
CA SER A 266 19.88 -15.48 -6.61
C SER A 266 18.93 -14.59 -5.83
N LEU A 267 18.92 -13.28 -6.10
CA LEU A 267 17.96 -12.36 -5.47
C LEU A 267 16.54 -12.58 -6.01
N THR A 268 16.39 -12.80 -7.32
CA THR A 268 15.09 -13.12 -7.94
C THR A 268 14.48 -14.37 -7.32
N HIS A 269 15.24 -15.46 -7.22
CA HIS A 269 14.78 -16.70 -6.59
C HIS A 269 14.44 -16.50 -5.11
N PHE A 270 15.24 -15.71 -4.37
CA PHE A 270 14.95 -15.40 -2.97
C PHE A 270 13.66 -14.58 -2.80
N LEU A 271 13.42 -13.58 -3.63
CA LEU A 271 12.20 -12.77 -3.58
C LEU A 271 10.95 -13.56 -3.99
N HIS A 272 11.08 -14.47 -4.95
CA HIS A 272 9.99 -15.34 -5.38
C HIS A 272 9.56 -16.32 -4.29
N ASP A 273 10.52 -17.01 -3.64
CA ASP A 273 10.25 -17.97 -2.56
C ASP A 273 11.24 -17.81 -1.39
N PRO A 274 11.06 -16.77 -0.55
CA PRO A 274 11.95 -16.51 0.56
C PRO A 274 11.91 -17.60 1.65
N GLU A 275 10.81 -18.34 1.77
CA GLU A 275 10.63 -19.39 2.78
C GLU A 275 11.56 -20.58 2.52
N HIS A 276 11.89 -20.88 1.26
CA HIS A 276 12.86 -21.92 0.91
C HIS A 276 14.23 -21.66 1.55
N ILE A 277 14.64 -20.40 1.62
CA ILE A 277 15.91 -19.99 2.23
C ILE A 277 15.75 -19.66 3.72
N ARG A 278 14.64 -19.07 4.11
CA ARG A 278 14.34 -18.63 5.49
C ARG A 278 13.08 -19.29 6.02
N PRO A 279 13.11 -20.59 6.34
CA PRO A 279 11.93 -21.35 6.77
C PRO A 279 11.34 -20.83 8.10
N SER A 280 12.06 -19.99 8.82
CA SER A 280 11.57 -19.32 10.04
C SER A 280 10.57 -18.19 9.78
N GLY A 281 10.32 -17.82 8.52
CA GLY A 281 9.29 -16.82 8.14
C GLY A 281 9.63 -15.36 8.44
N ARG A 282 10.91 -15.02 8.74
CA ARG A 282 11.31 -13.61 8.96
C ARG A 282 11.06 -12.73 7.75
N MET A 283 11.13 -13.26 6.56
CA MET A 283 10.65 -12.64 5.34
C MET A 283 9.65 -13.58 4.69
N PRO A 284 8.36 -13.30 4.77
CA PRO A 284 7.34 -14.17 4.19
C PRO A 284 7.22 -13.97 2.68
N SER A 285 6.62 -14.93 1.98
CA SER A 285 6.37 -14.83 0.56
C SER A 285 5.17 -13.94 0.25
N LEU A 286 5.38 -12.89 -0.53
CA LEU A 286 4.32 -12.03 -1.08
C LEU A 286 3.70 -12.59 -2.36
N LYS A 287 3.98 -13.83 -2.72
CA LYS A 287 3.44 -14.52 -3.91
C LYS A 287 3.76 -13.77 -5.21
N LEU A 288 5.00 -13.30 -5.33
CA LEU A 288 5.48 -12.65 -6.53
C LEU A 288 5.55 -13.67 -7.67
N THR A 289 5.17 -13.27 -8.87
CA THR A 289 5.50 -14.02 -10.08
C THR A 289 7.01 -13.96 -10.33
N PRO A 290 7.59 -14.87 -11.11
CA PRO A 290 9.02 -14.82 -11.41
C PRO A 290 9.49 -13.50 -12.03
N ASN A 291 8.69 -12.90 -12.93
CA ASN A 291 9.02 -11.62 -13.55
C ASN A 291 8.95 -10.46 -12.54
N GLU A 292 7.91 -10.39 -11.72
CA GLU A 292 7.83 -9.38 -10.65
C GLU A 292 9.00 -9.48 -9.67
N ALA A 293 9.44 -10.71 -9.37
CA ALA A 293 10.61 -10.93 -8.53
C ALA A 293 11.90 -10.45 -9.20
N ALA A 294 12.03 -10.61 -10.55
CA ALA A 294 13.16 -10.10 -11.31
C ALA A 294 13.17 -8.57 -11.37
N ASP A 295 12.01 -7.93 -11.56
CA ASP A 295 11.88 -6.47 -11.57
C ASP A 295 12.30 -5.86 -10.23
N ILE A 296 11.75 -6.38 -9.13
CA ILE A 296 12.12 -5.92 -7.78
C ILE A 296 13.59 -6.20 -7.48
N ALA A 297 14.15 -7.33 -7.96
CA ALA A 297 15.55 -7.64 -7.78
C ALA A 297 16.44 -6.61 -8.50
N GLU A 298 16.09 -6.22 -9.73
CA GLU A 298 16.84 -5.20 -10.48
C GLU A 298 16.76 -3.84 -9.80
N TYR A 299 15.56 -3.39 -9.38
CA TYR A 299 15.37 -2.17 -8.61
C TYR A 299 16.27 -2.13 -7.36
N LEU A 300 16.21 -3.17 -6.53
CA LEU A 300 16.98 -3.26 -5.29
C LEU A 300 18.51 -3.34 -5.53
N MET A 301 18.94 -3.87 -6.66
CA MET A 301 20.36 -3.93 -7.00
C MET A 301 20.92 -2.60 -7.52
N GLN A 302 20.08 -1.72 -8.02
CA GLN A 302 20.48 -0.39 -8.49
C GLN A 302 20.45 0.66 -7.37
N GLN A 303 19.79 0.39 -6.25
CA GLN A 303 19.82 1.28 -5.09
C GLN A 303 21.27 1.53 -4.65
N ASN A 304 21.59 2.76 -4.28
CA ASN A 304 22.91 3.22 -3.86
C ASN A 304 23.95 3.38 -4.99
N GLY A 305 23.51 3.49 -6.26
CA GLY A 305 24.42 3.73 -7.38
C GLY A 305 25.38 2.58 -7.68
N ALA A 306 25.15 1.41 -7.11
CA ALA A 306 25.91 0.22 -7.39
C ALA A 306 25.61 -0.26 -8.80
N SER A 307 26.42 0.18 -9.79
CA SER A 307 26.45 -0.52 -11.08
C SER A 307 26.99 -1.92 -10.82
N PRO A 308 26.18 -2.97 -10.93
CA PRO A 308 26.67 -4.31 -10.63
C PRO A 308 27.73 -4.65 -11.66
N LYS A 309 28.99 -4.67 -11.22
CA LYS A 309 30.04 -5.29 -12.04
C LYS A 309 29.57 -6.70 -12.35
N ARG A 310 29.45 -7.01 -13.62
CA ARG A 310 28.99 -8.30 -14.13
C ARG A 310 30.00 -9.40 -13.73
N ILE A 311 29.92 -9.84 -12.48
CA ILE A 311 30.64 -11.01 -11.96
C ILE A 311 29.55 -12.01 -11.57
N ASP A 312 29.22 -12.84 -12.53
CA ASP A 312 28.10 -13.78 -12.42
C ASP A 312 28.45 -15.07 -11.66
N ASP A 313 29.70 -15.27 -11.27
CA ASP A 313 30.15 -16.45 -10.53
C ASP A 313 30.38 -16.13 -9.04
N PRO A 314 29.49 -16.57 -8.14
CA PRO A 314 29.63 -16.36 -6.70
C PRO A 314 30.86 -17.06 -6.09
N THR A 315 31.48 -18.03 -6.77
CA THR A 315 32.59 -18.85 -6.24
C THR A 315 33.95 -18.51 -6.83
N ARG A 316 34.02 -17.55 -7.75
CA ARG A 316 35.23 -17.28 -8.59
C ARG A 316 36.55 -17.07 -7.81
N ASP A 317 36.48 -16.59 -6.56
CA ASP A 317 37.63 -16.19 -5.77
C ASP A 317 37.90 -17.16 -4.59
N VAL A 318 37.33 -18.37 -4.61
CA VAL A 318 37.50 -19.32 -3.52
C VAL A 318 38.64 -20.27 -3.80
N THR A 319 39.78 -20.09 -3.07
CA THR A 319 40.83 -21.08 -3.03
C THR A 319 40.33 -22.27 -2.21
N SER A 320 40.14 -23.41 -2.84
CA SER A 320 39.65 -24.63 -2.19
C SER A 320 40.68 -25.76 -2.26
N SER A 321 41.29 -26.09 -1.12
CA SER A 321 41.98 -27.36 -0.94
C SER A 321 41.12 -28.32 -0.10
N GLU A 322 41.27 -29.62 -0.30
CA GLU A 322 40.52 -30.64 0.47
C GLU A 322 40.74 -30.46 1.99
N GLN A 323 41.96 -30.08 2.38
CA GLN A 323 42.29 -29.83 3.79
C GLN A 323 41.55 -28.61 4.35
N LEU A 324 41.42 -27.53 3.57
CA LEU A 324 40.73 -26.31 3.95
C LEU A 324 39.22 -26.57 4.10
N ILE A 325 38.63 -27.29 3.15
CA ILE A 325 37.23 -27.73 3.18
C ILE A 325 36.94 -28.58 4.44
N LYS A 326 37.81 -29.58 4.69
CA LYS A 326 37.67 -30.44 5.90
C LYS A 326 37.75 -29.61 7.19
N ARG A 327 38.67 -28.64 7.23
CA ARG A 327 38.80 -27.72 8.38
C ARG A 327 37.53 -26.85 8.53
N GLY A 328 37.00 -26.29 7.43
CA GLY A 328 35.77 -25.51 7.44
C GLY A 328 34.55 -26.29 7.97
N LYS A 329 34.40 -27.53 7.52
CA LYS A 329 33.36 -28.45 8.03
C LYS A 329 33.48 -28.70 9.53
N GLN A 330 34.70 -28.88 10.02
CA GLN A 330 34.97 -29.07 11.45
C GLN A 330 34.62 -27.82 12.25
N LEU A 331 35.05 -26.64 11.77
CA LEU A 331 34.76 -25.33 12.37
C LEU A 331 33.26 -25.04 12.40
N PHE A 332 32.53 -25.32 11.31
CA PHE A 332 31.09 -25.14 11.25
C PHE A 332 30.35 -25.92 12.33
N GLY A 333 30.85 -27.10 12.70
CA GLY A 333 30.32 -27.89 13.82
C GLY A 333 30.78 -27.38 15.19
N SER A 334 32.07 -27.13 15.38
CA SER A 334 32.65 -26.73 16.68
C SER A 334 32.25 -25.33 17.12
N LEU A 335 32.11 -24.39 16.20
CA LEU A 335 31.60 -23.03 16.44
C LEU A 335 30.06 -22.98 16.52
N ARG A 336 29.38 -24.11 16.50
CA ARG A 336 27.92 -24.25 16.68
C ARG A 336 27.07 -23.61 15.56
N CYS A 337 27.63 -23.28 14.40
CA CYS A 337 26.84 -22.78 13.25
C CYS A 337 25.71 -23.73 12.87
N ALA A 338 25.96 -25.06 12.99
CA ALA A 338 24.98 -26.11 12.74
C ALA A 338 23.77 -26.14 13.72
N ASN A 339 23.80 -25.35 14.81
CA ASN A 339 22.67 -25.26 15.72
C ASN A 339 21.54 -24.42 15.11
N CYS A 340 21.88 -23.42 14.30
CA CYS A 340 20.94 -22.50 13.66
C CYS A 340 20.83 -22.73 12.15
N HIS A 341 21.88 -23.22 11.47
CA HIS A 341 21.94 -23.37 10.02
C HIS A 341 21.97 -24.83 9.56
N ASP A 342 21.20 -25.12 8.51
CA ASP A 342 21.34 -26.37 7.74
C ASP A 342 22.26 -26.15 6.53
N ALA A 343 23.34 -26.91 6.45
CA ALA A 343 24.26 -26.93 5.33
C ALA A 343 24.18 -28.23 4.49
N GLY A 344 23.08 -29.00 4.61
CA GLY A 344 22.86 -30.23 3.87
C GLY A 344 23.67 -31.44 4.37
N ILE A 345 24.34 -31.30 5.51
CA ILE A 345 25.16 -32.34 6.11
C ILE A 345 24.74 -32.60 7.55
N LYS A 346 24.72 -33.85 7.96
CA LYS A 346 24.45 -34.21 9.35
C LYS A 346 25.66 -33.88 10.22
N LEU A 347 25.54 -32.85 11.02
CA LEU A 347 26.50 -32.45 12.04
C LEU A 347 25.87 -32.67 13.44
N ARG A 348 26.69 -33.03 14.41
CA ARG A 348 26.24 -33.14 15.80
C ARG A 348 26.05 -31.72 16.35
N LYS A 349 24.86 -31.42 16.83
CA LYS A 349 24.61 -30.19 17.57
C LYS A 349 25.34 -30.22 18.92
N SER A 350 25.98 -29.14 19.26
CA SER A 350 26.65 -28.93 20.54
C SER A 350 25.85 -27.92 21.36
N PHE A 351 25.54 -28.26 22.61
CA PHE A 351 24.75 -27.40 23.47
C PHE A 351 25.62 -26.84 24.58
N ALA A 352 25.27 -25.65 25.02
CA ALA A 352 25.83 -24.95 26.18
C ALA A 352 25.02 -25.35 27.45
N THR A 353 25.25 -24.65 28.53
CA THR A 353 24.46 -24.75 29.78
C THR A 353 22.98 -24.69 29.49
N GLU A 354 22.15 -25.53 30.11
CA GLU A 354 20.69 -25.49 29.94
C GLU A 354 20.11 -24.15 30.40
N TRP A 355 18.99 -23.75 29.82
CA TRP A 355 18.36 -22.44 30.07
C TRP A 355 18.10 -22.20 31.56
N GLN A 356 17.60 -23.19 32.25
CA GLN A 356 17.29 -23.14 33.70
C GLN A 356 18.52 -23.00 34.61
N GLN A 357 19.70 -23.25 34.08
CA GLN A 357 20.97 -23.18 34.82
C GLN A 357 21.81 -21.96 34.44
N LEU A 358 21.27 -21.06 33.67
CA LEU A 358 21.96 -19.82 33.28
C LEU A 358 22.22 -18.95 34.49
N ASN A 359 23.43 -18.44 34.55
CA ASN A 359 23.87 -17.46 35.55
C ASN A 359 24.46 -16.27 34.82
N VAL A 360 23.75 -15.13 34.87
CA VAL A 360 24.19 -13.87 34.25
C VAL A 360 25.47 -13.30 34.88
N ASP A 361 25.78 -13.67 36.14
CA ASP A 361 26.98 -13.21 36.87
C ASP A 361 28.24 -14.03 36.55
N SER A 362 28.09 -15.12 35.80
CA SER A 362 29.21 -15.93 35.33
C SER A 362 30.21 -15.10 34.53
N ALA A 363 31.50 -15.35 34.71
CA ALA A 363 32.55 -14.73 33.92
C ALA A 363 32.44 -15.00 32.40
N ASN A 364 31.77 -16.10 32.04
CA ASN A 364 31.55 -16.52 30.65
C ASN A 364 30.13 -16.19 30.17
N SER A 365 29.43 -15.24 30.78
CA SER A 365 28.09 -14.85 30.34
C SER A 365 28.15 -14.07 29.02
N CYS A 366 27.36 -14.51 28.03
CA CYS A 366 27.21 -13.80 26.75
C CYS A 366 26.43 -12.47 26.86
N LEU A 367 26.02 -12.06 28.07
CA LEU A 367 25.34 -10.81 28.37
C LEU A 367 26.21 -9.81 29.11
N LYS A 368 27.50 -10.16 29.42
CA LYS A 368 28.47 -9.25 30.02
C LYS A 368 29.29 -8.51 28.98
N ASP A 369 29.93 -7.42 29.40
CA ASP A 369 30.78 -6.58 28.57
C ASP A 369 31.77 -7.34 27.70
N LYS A 370 32.02 -6.81 26.51
CA LYS A 370 32.69 -7.29 25.29
C LYS A 370 34.12 -7.87 25.44
N ASN A 371 34.59 -8.20 26.61
CA ASN A 371 35.91 -8.73 26.80
C ASN A 371 35.86 -10.26 26.97
N HIS A 372 36.16 -10.98 25.89
CA HIS A 372 36.42 -12.43 25.91
C HIS A 372 35.19 -13.37 25.84
N LEU A 373 34.22 -13.11 24.97
CA LEU A 373 33.08 -13.98 24.81
C LEU A 373 33.08 -14.63 23.44
N ALA A 374 32.99 -15.96 23.42
CA ALA A 374 32.86 -16.78 22.21
C ALA A 374 31.58 -16.52 21.39
N VAL A 375 30.68 -15.65 21.83
CA VAL A 375 29.40 -15.29 21.18
C VAL A 375 29.06 -13.84 21.49
N ASP A 376 29.12 -12.98 20.50
CA ASP A 376 28.74 -11.58 20.61
C ASP A 376 27.52 -11.27 19.72
N PHE A 377 26.42 -10.82 20.35
CA PHE A 377 25.18 -10.42 19.66
C PHE A 377 25.11 -8.90 19.38
N ASP A 378 26.10 -8.13 19.85
CA ASP A 378 26.10 -6.67 19.85
C ASP A 378 24.78 -6.05 20.38
N LEU A 379 24.29 -6.62 21.51
CA LEU A 379 23.07 -6.16 22.16
C LEU A 379 23.23 -4.73 22.66
N ASP A 380 22.18 -3.94 22.56
CA ASP A 380 22.12 -2.65 23.23
C ASP A 380 21.75 -2.80 24.73
N ASP A 381 21.81 -1.68 25.47
CA ASP A 381 21.56 -1.66 26.89
C ASP A 381 20.15 -2.14 27.25
N PHE A 382 19.13 -1.75 26.48
CA PHE A 382 17.74 -2.17 26.69
C PHE A 382 17.58 -3.69 26.48
N GLN A 383 18.08 -4.22 25.39
CA GLN A 383 18.00 -5.65 25.08
C GLN A 383 18.73 -6.49 26.14
N THR A 384 19.89 -6.00 26.58
CA THR A 384 20.70 -6.63 27.62
C THR A 384 19.97 -6.61 28.98
N GLU A 385 19.43 -5.46 29.37
CA GLU A 385 18.71 -5.32 30.65
C GLU A 385 17.48 -6.25 30.70
N VAL A 386 16.67 -6.27 29.65
CA VAL A 386 15.47 -7.14 29.57
C VAL A 386 15.86 -8.61 29.70
N LEU A 387 16.92 -9.06 29.01
CA LEU A 387 17.38 -10.45 29.08
C LEU A 387 17.95 -10.80 30.45
N VAL A 388 18.80 -9.93 31.04
CA VAL A 388 19.37 -10.13 32.37
C VAL A 388 18.28 -10.24 33.41
N ARG A 389 17.34 -9.31 33.43
CA ARG A 389 16.20 -9.29 34.37
C ARG A 389 15.36 -10.56 34.26
N SER A 390 15.05 -11.00 33.03
CA SER A 390 14.26 -12.21 32.79
C SER A 390 14.97 -13.50 33.22
N ILE A 391 16.30 -13.60 33.07
CA ILE A 391 17.07 -14.76 33.55
C ILE A 391 17.16 -14.73 35.09
N GLN A 392 17.36 -13.57 35.70
CA GLN A 392 17.43 -13.42 37.17
C GLN A 392 16.09 -13.70 37.85
N SER A 393 14.96 -13.26 37.25
CA SER A 393 13.63 -13.55 37.81
C SER A 393 13.22 -15.03 37.67
N GLY A 394 13.83 -15.76 36.75
CA GLY A 394 13.48 -17.16 36.46
C GLY A 394 12.15 -17.36 35.74
N GLU A 395 11.45 -16.29 35.34
CA GLU A 395 10.11 -16.34 34.71
C GLU A 395 10.08 -17.17 33.42
N LEU A 396 11.19 -17.17 32.66
CA LEU A 396 11.34 -18.01 31.47
C LEU A 396 12.02 -19.36 31.75
N ALA A 397 12.39 -19.67 32.98
CA ALA A 397 13.08 -20.88 33.37
C ALA A 397 12.13 -21.99 33.87
N GLU A 398 10.98 -21.63 34.44
CA GLU A 398 10.06 -22.58 35.03
C GLU A 398 9.26 -23.37 33.98
N GLY A 399 9.15 -24.67 34.19
CA GLY A 399 8.37 -25.77 33.67
C GLY A 399 7.56 -25.63 32.39
N GLU A 400 6.35 -26.18 32.34
CA GLU A 400 5.45 -26.19 31.21
C GLU A 400 4.98 -24.73 30.86
N SER A 401 4.75 -24.47 29.57
CA SER A 401 4.26 -23.15 29.12
C SER A 401 3.00 -22.74 29.88
N TYR A 402 3.10 -21.73 30.74
CA TYR A 402 1.94 -21.07 31.35
C TYR A 402 1.41 -19.90 30.52
N ALA A 403 1.96 -19.68 29.31
CA ALA A 403 1.47 -18.63 28.43
C ALA A 403 -0.03 -18.86 28.14
N GLN A 404 -0.86 -17.88 28.48
CA GLN A 404 -2.26 -17.91 28.10
C GLN A 404 -2.37 -17.90 26.58
N THR A 405 -3.49 -18.40 26.04
CA THR A 405 -3.68 -18.53 24.60
C THR A 405 -3.56 -17.18 23.88
N ASN A 406 -4.03 -16.10 24.52
CA ASN A 406 -3.89 -14.73 23.99
C ASN A 406 -2.42 -14.31 23.88
N GLU A 407 -1.58 -14.66 24.85
CA GLU A 407 -0.13 -14.37 24.80
C GLU A 407 0.56 -15.14 23.67
N LEU A 408 0.16 -16.39 23.41
CA LEU A 408 0.69 -17.19 22.30
C LEU A 408 0.30 -16.60 20.94
N VAL A 409 -0.93 -16.07 20.82
CA VAL A 409 -1.36 -15.32 19.62
C VAL A 409 -0.50 -14.07 19.48
N GLN A 410 -0.40 -13.23 20.50
CA GLN A 410 0.39 -12.01 20.48
C GLN A 410 1.85 -12.29 20.12
N GLN A 411 2.49 -13.27 20.75
CA GLN A 411 3.86 -13.68 20.43
C GLN A 411 3.99 -14.07 18.95
N SER A 412 3.04 -14.86 18.42
CA SER A 412 3.05 -15.26 17.02
C SER A 412 2.94 -14.06 16.08
N LEU A 413 2.04 -13.10 16.38
CA LEU A 413 1.84 -11.89 15.59
C LEU A 413 3.08 -10.98 15.62
N LEU A 414 3.78 -10.88 16.77
CA LEU A 414 5.04 -10.15 16.93
C LEU A 414 6.17 -10.81 16.12
N MET A 415 6.33 -12.12 16.25
CA MET A 415 7.39 -12.89 15.57
C MET A 415 7.24 -12.92 14.04
N LEU A 416 6.00 -12.98 13.55
CA LEU A 416 5.68 -12.96 12.11
C LEU A 416 5.48 -11.56 11.57
N ASN A 417 5.60 -10.54 12.43
CA ASN A 417 5.41 -9.11 12.11
C ASN A 417 4.04 -8.80 11.48
N CYS A 418 2.98 -9.53 11.89
CA CYS A 418 1.61 -9.30 11.39
C CYS A 418 1.10 -7.89 11.74
N TYR A 419 1.55 -7.38 12.87
CA TYR A 419 1.25 -6.02 13.33
C TYR A 419 1.78 -4.90 12.43
N ALA A 420 2.65 -5.18 11.48
CA ALA A 420 3.06 -4.19 10.47
C ALA A 420 1.90 -3.80 9.53
N CYS A 421 0.90 -4.66 9.40
CA CYS A 421 -0.24 -4.49 8.50
C CYS A 421 -1.59 -4.58 9.23
N HIS A 422 -1.69 -5.43 10.25
CA HIS A 422 -2.94 -5.74 10.94
C HIS A 422 -2.94 -5.17 12.35
N GLU A 423 -4.10 -4.68 12.76
CA GLU A 423 -4.40 -4.35 14.16
C GLU A 423 -5.09 -5.54 14.84
N ARG A 424 -4.75 -5.82 16.10
CA ARG A 424 -5.53 -6.67 17.00
C ARG A 424 -5.54 -6.07 18.39
N ASP A 425 -6.72 -5.87 18.94
CA ASP A 425 -6.96 -5.39 20.31
C ASP A 425 -6.24 -4.05 20.57
N GLN A 426 -6.37 -3.12 19.62
CA GLN A 426 -5.76 -1.77 19.60
C GLN A 426 -4.22 -1.75 19.44
N MET A 427 -3.60 -2.91 19.20
CA MET A 427 -2.17 -3.00 18.96
C MET A 427 -1.88 -3.24 17.47
N GLY A 428 -0.87 -2.56 16.93
CA GLY A 428 -0.43 -2.74 15.54
C GLY A 428 -1.17 -1.89 14.53
N GLY A 429 -1.33 -2.44 13.32
CA GLY A 429 -1.90 -1.74 12.17
C GLY A 429 -0.85 -1.00 11.32
N VAL A 430 -1.27 -0.47 10.19
CA VAL A 430 -0.40 0.28 9.29
C VAL A 430 -0.06 1.62 9.92
N GLY A 431 1.24 1.86 10.20
CA GLY A 431 1.70 3.12 10.75
C GLY A 431 1.43 4.29 9.77
N ARG A 432 1.18 5.51 10.32
CA ARG A 432 0.79 6.69 9.51
C ARG A 432 1.75 6.99 8.36
N TYR A 433 3.06 6.85 8.56
CA TYR A 433 4.07 7.09 7.51
C TYR A 433 4.11 6.00 6.44
N ARG A 434 3.41 4.89 6.61
CA ARG A 434 3.26 3.80 5.63
C ARG A 434 1.89 3.80 4.96
N LYS A 435 0.87 4.43 5.57
CA LYS A 435 -0.49 4.51 5.05
C LYS A 435 -0.56 4.93 3.58
N PRO A 436 0.15 5.98 3.11
CA PRO A 436 0.07 6.41 1.72
C PRO A 436 0.35 5.29 0.71
N HIS A 437 1.28 4.37 1.02
CA HIS A 437 1.61 3.24 0.14
C HIS A 437 0.52 2.16 0.10
N PHE A 438 -0.34 2.10 1.13
CA PHE A 438 -1.49 1.19 1.16
C PHE A 438 -2.71 1.78 0.45
N GLU A 439 -2.83 3.09 0.43
CA GLU A 439 -3.98 3.83 -0.08
C GLU A 439 -3.85 4.20 -1.57
N ALA A 440 -2.64 4.27 -2.12
CA ALA A 440 -2.32 4.80 -3.43
C ALA A 440 -3.12 4.17 -4.60
N ASN A 441 -3.58 2.94 -4.45
CA ASN A 441 -4.26 2.17 -5.49
C ASN A 441 -5.72 1.82 -5.15
N SER A 442 -6.34 2.56 -4.25
CA SER A 442 -7.75 2.37 -3.89
C SER A 442 -8.65 3.13 -4.84
N LEU A 443 -9.28 2.42 -5.77
CA LEU A 443 -10.23 2.99 -6.74
C LEU A 443 -11.57 3.41 -6.12
N ALA A 444 -11.85 3.03 -4.87
CA ALA A 444 -13.12 3.28 -4.23
C ALA A 444 -12.96 3.87 -2.85
N ASP A 445 -13.68 4.95 -2.55
CA ASP A 445 -13.76 5.51 -1.21
C ASP A 445 -14.65 4.64 -0.30
N LEU A 446 -14.13 3.47 0.08
CA LEU A 446 -14.72 2.59 1.11
C LEU A 446 -14.21 2.91 2.51
N GLY A 447 -13.47 4.02 2.66
CA GLY A 447 -12.77 4.32 3.90
C GLY A 447 -11.66 3.31 4.20
N ASP A 448 -11.20 3.28 5.44
CA ASP A 448 -10.10 2.41 5.86
C ASP A 448 -10.41 0.92 5.65
N GLU A 449 -11.69 0.52 5.71
CA GLU A 449 -12.10 -0.86 5.44
C GLU A 449 -11.80 -1.33 4.02
N GLY A 450 -11.82 -0.43 3.04
CA GLY A 450 -11.51 -0.74 1.64
C GLY A 450 -10.03 -0.61 1.30
N ARG A 451 -9.28 0.16 2.09
CA ARG A 451 -7.90 0.57 1.81
C ARG A 451 -6.86 -0.17 2.64
N LEU A 452 -7.18 -0.48 3.90
CA LEU A 452 -6.24 -1.07 4.85
C LEU A 452 -6.50 -2.58 5.06
N PRO A 453 -5.49 -3.33 5.48
CA PRO A 453 -5.66 -4.71 5.92
C PRO A 453 -6.67 -4.82 7.06
N PRO A 454 -7.49 -5.91 7.11
CA PRO A 454 -8.52 -6.05 8.12
C PRO A 454 -7.96 -6.24 9.53
N GLY A 455 -8.67 -5.74 10.55
CA GLY A 455 -8.38 -6.05 11.95
C GLY A 455 -8.49 -7.55 12.25
N LEU A 456 -7.69 -8.02 13.20
CA LEU A 456 -7.61 -9.42 13.64
C LEU A 456 -8.29 -9.69 14.99
N SER A 457 -8.87 -8.67 15.67
CA SER A 457 -9.63 -8.86 16.90
C SER A 457 -10.83 -9.78 16.63
N GLY A 458 -10.98 -10.83 17.42
CA GLY A 458 -12.05 -11.81 17.28
C GLY A 458 -12.03 -12.63 15.99
N VAL A 459 -10.91 -12.69 15.26
CA VAL A 459 -10.82 -13.37 13.96
C VAL A 459 -11.09 -14.88 14.04
N GLY A 460 -10.73 -15.52 15.15
CA GLY A 460 -10.99 -16.93 15.41
C GLY A 460 -12.48 -17.24 15.62
N ALA A 461 -13.22 -16.32 16.27
CA ALA A 461 -14.68 -16.42 16.41
C ALA A 461 -15.42 -16.07 15.09
N LYS A 462 -14.80 -15.24 14.24
CA LYS A 462 -15.38 -14.76 12.97
C LYS A 462 -15.24 -15.76 11.83
N LEU A 463 -14.03 -16.26 11.60
CA LEU A 463 -13.71 -17.05 10.40
C LEU A 463 -13.71 -18.55 10.71
N THR A 464 -14.14 -19.33 9.73
CA THR A 464 -14.00 -20.79 9.82
C THR A 464 -12.53 -21.20 9.81
N LYS A 465 -12.22 -22.31 10.47
CA LYS A 465 -10.88 -22.89 10.54
C LYS A 465 -10.26 -23.08 9.15
N ASP A 466 -11.03 -23.70 8.25
CA ASP A 466 -10.59 -24.00 6.89
C ASP A 466 -10.28 -22.74 6.09
N TRP A 467 -11.07 -21.69 6.30
CA TRP A 467 -10.84 -20.42 5.65
C TRP A 467 -9.58 -19.72 6.16
N LEU A 468 -9.39 -19.67 7.49
CA LEU A 468 -8.17 -19.14 8.11
C LEU A 468 -6.91 -19.85 7.60
N GLN A 469 -6.95 -21.19 7.51
CA GLN A 469 -5.85 -21.99 6.96
C GLN A 469 -5.55 -21.62 5.51
N LYS A 470 -6.59 -21.49 4.67
CA LYS A 470 -6.43 -21.09 3.26
C LYS A 470 -5.85 -19.69 3.11
N VAL A 471 -6.34 -18.71 3.90
CA VAL A 471 -5.83 -17.33 3.89
C VAL A 471 -4.35 -17.28 4.23
N LEU A 472 -3.97 -17.89 5.35
CA LEU A 472 -2.59 -17.88 5.84
C LEU A 472 -1.64 -18.72 4.96
N ALA A 473 -2.15 -19.74 4.29
CA ALA A 473 -1.41 -20.53 3.29
C ALA A 473 -1.33 -19.81 1.92
N GLY A 474 -1.98 -18.66 1.76
CA GLY A 474 -1.94 -17.86 0.54
C GLY A 474 -2.72 -18.43 -0.63
N HIS A 475 -3.80 -19.19 -0.38
CA HIS A 475 -4.61 -19.77 -1.45
C HIS A 475 -5.27 -18.68 -2.32
N PRO A 476 -5.23 -18.75 -3.67
CA PRO A 476 -5.72 -17.69 -4.56
C PRO A 476 -7.19 -17.30 -4.33
N SER A 477 -8.06 -18.27 -4.03
CA SER A 477 -9.50 -18.03 -3.82
C SER A 477 -9.83 -17.19 -2.58
N THR A 478 -8.84 -16.86 -1.75
CA THR A 478 -9.05 -16.07 -0.53
C THR A 478 -8.89 -14.57 -0.72
N ARG A 479 -8.55 -14.12 -1.94
CA ARG A 479 -8.37 -12.70 -2.25
C ARG A 479 -9.73 -12.03 -2.48
N LEU A 480 -10.36 -11.59 -1.40
CA LEU A 480 -11.70 -10.98 -1.43
C LEU A 480 -11.70 -9.51 -1.87
N ARG A 481 -10.54 -8.87 -1.96
CA ARG A 481 -10.37 -7.45 -2.34
C ARG A 481 -9.39 -7.35 -3.50
N PRO A 482 -9.81 -7.69 -4.72
CA PRO A 482 -8.93 -7.72 -5.90
C PRO A 482 -8.36 -6.33 -6.27
N HIS A 483 -9.07 -5.25 -5.90
CA HIS A 483 -8.66 -3.87 -6.12
C HIS A 483 -7.43 -3.44 -5.27
N MET A 484 -7.16 -4.12 -4.16
CA MET A 484 -5.96 -3.83 -3.36
C MET A 484 -4.72 -4.44 -4.01
N THR A 485 -3.69 -3.65 -4.23
CA THR A 485 -2.39 -4.14 -4.73
C THR A 485 -1.60 -4.86 -3.64
N ILE A 486 -1.74 -4.42 -2.39
CA ILE A 486 -1.11 -5.05 -1.21
C ILE A 486 -1.51 -6.52 -1.12
N ARG A 487 -0.52 -7.36 -0.90
CA ARG A 487 -0.69 -8.82 -0.84
C ARG A 487 -0.51 -9.34 0.58
N MET A 488 -1.51 -10.10 1.06
CA MET A 488 -1.33 -10.89 2.28
C MET A 488 -0.24 -11.95 2.04
N PRO A 489 0.81 -12.00 2.87
CA PRO A 489 1.85 -13.03 2.76
C PRO A 489 1.31 -14.44 2.98
N LYS A 490 1.98 -15.45 2.43
CA LYS A 490 1.80 -16.85 2.84
C LYS A 490 2.83 -17.23 3.91
N PHE A 491 2.47 -18.20 4.73
CA PHE A 491 3.31 -18.71 5.82
C PHE A 491 3.43 -20.23 5.76
N PRO A 492 4.50 -20.82 6.36
CA PRO A 492 4.70 -22.27 6.40
C PRO A 492 3.54 -23.00 7.09
N LYS A 493 3.20 -24.20 6.59
CA LYS A 493 2.05 -25.00 7.06
C LYS A 493 2.04 -25.22 8.58
N THR A 494 3.17 -25.53 9.17
CA THR A 494 3.29 -25.76 10.62
C THR A 494 2.98 -24.51 11.45
N THR A 495 3.39 -23.35 10.96
CA THR A 495 3.09 -22.05 11.57
C THR A 495 1.60 -21.74 11.46
N VAL A 496 1.02 -21.98 10.28
CA VAL A 496 -0.42 -21.77 10.01
C VAL A 496 -1.29 -22.61 10.94
N GLU A 497 -1.01 -23.92 11.06
CA GLU A 497 -1.79 -24.83 11.90
C GLU A 497 -1.78 -24.41 13.38
N ALA A 498 -0.62 -24.01 13.91
CA ALA A 498 -0.47 -23.54 15.27
C ALA A 498 -1.22 -22.22 15.52
N LEU A 499 -1.05 -21.25 14.63
CA LEU A 499 -1.67 -19.94 14.77
C LEU A 499 -3.20 -20.01 14.67
N VAL A 500 -3.74 -20.77 13.71
CA VAL A 500 -5.19 -20.97 13.57
C VAL A 500 -5.79 -21.58 14.82
N LYS A 501 -5.15 -22.63 15.37
CA LYS A 501 -5.60 -23.23 16.65
C LYS A 501 -5.61 -22.20 17.78
N ASN A 502 -4.56 -21.38 17.87
CA ASN A 502 -4.46 -20.39 18.92
C ASN A 502 -5.50 -19.27 18.75
N PHE A 503 -5.80 -18.85 17.53
CA PHE A 503 -6.90 -17.89 17.28
C PHE A 503 -8.25 -18.43 17.72
N GLU A 504 -8.56 -19.69 17.39
CA GLU A 504 -9.82 -20.32 17.79
C GLU A 504 -9.98 -20.37 19.31
N LEU A 505 -8.90 -20.70 20.03
CA LEU A 505 -8.91 -20.78 21.48
C LEU A 505 -8.95 -19.39 22.15
N ALA A 506 -8.18 -18.42 21.62
CA ALA A 506 -8.08 -17.07 22.17
C ALA A 506 -9.38 -16.28 22.03
N ASP A 507 -10.08 -16.48 20.93
CA ASP A 507 -11.31 -15.77 20.61
C ASP A 507 -12.58 -16.55 21.07
N GLU A 508 -12.39 -17.53 21.94
CA GLU A 508 -13.48 -18.37 22.46
C GLU A 508 -14.43 -18.84 21.34
N ALA A 509 -13.86 -19.30 20.23
CA ALA A 509 -14.62 -19.89 19.16
C ALA A 509 -15.42 -21.04 19.75
N THR A 510 -16.61 -20.70 20.27
CA THR A 510 -17.47 -21.60 21.01
C THR A 510 -17.73 -22.83 20.15
N SER A 511 -17.49 -23.99 20.73
CA SER A 511 -17.81 -25.31 20.17
C SER A 511 -19.32 -25.61 20.17
N GLN A 512 -20.18 -24.61 20.42
CA GLN A 512 -21.58 -24.69 20.06
C GLN A 512 -21.59 -25.00 18.57
N THR A 513 -22.09 -26.15 18.26
CA THR A 513 -22.14 -26.63 16.88
C THR A 513 -22.81 -25.56 16.05
N ASP A 514 -22.03 -24.96 15.13
CA ASP A 514 -22.49 -23.93 14.19
C ASP A 514 -23.80 -24.35 13.47
N SER A 515 -24.18 -25.65 13.55
CA SER A 515 -25.40 -26.21 13.00
C SER A 515 -26.69 -25.77 13.70
N ASP A 516 -26.66 -25.34 14.97
CA ASP A 516 -27.86 -25.08 15.75
C ASP A 516 -28.27 -23.60 15.81
N VAL A 517 -27.42 -22.68 15.35
CA VAL A 517 -27.67 -21.23 15.43
C VAL A 517 -28.94 -20.81 14.66
N PHE A 518 -29.18 -21.42 13.51
CA PHE A 518 -30.32 -21.11 12.63
C PHE A 518 -31.29 -22.28 12.41
N GLY A 519 -31.02 -23.46 12.96
CA GLY A 519 -31.78 -24.66 12.67
C GLY A 519 -31.82 -25.04 11.17
N GLU A 520 -32.76 -25.88 10.76
CA GLU A 520 -32.97 -26.23 9.35
C GLU A 520 -34.01 -25.30 8.69
N HIS A 521 -33.64 -24.02 8.44
CA HIS A 521 -34.55 -23.06 7.81
C HIS A 521 -34.42 -23.01 6.27
N LYS A 522 -34.35 -24.17 5.62
CA LYS A 522 -34.25 -24.24 4.14
C LYS A 522 -35.41 -23.58 3.39
N SER A 523 -36.58 -23.52 4.02
CA SER A 523 -37.78 -22.89 3.48
C SER A 523 -37.71 -21.35 3.41
N LEU A 524 -36.79 -20.71 4.14
CA LEU A 524 -36.66 -19.26 4.24
C LEU A 524 -35.67 -18.62 3.23
N ALA A 525 -35.09 -19.41 2.34
CA ALA A 525 -34.06 -18.91 1.45
C ALA A 525 -34.59 -17.86 0.43
N GLU A 526 -35.82 -17.99 -0.02
CA GLU A 526 -36.45 -17.00 -0.93
C GLU A 526 -36.74 -15.69 -0.18
N ASP A 527 -37.20 -15.74 1.07
CA ASP A 527 -37.37 -14.56 1.91
C ASP A 527 -36.01 -13.86 2.16
N GLY A 528 -34.95 -14.66 2.35
CA GLY A 528 -33.58 -14.17 2.44
C GLY A 528 -33.13 -13.45 1.17
N LYS A 529 -33.42 -14.02 -0.01
CA LYS A 529 -33.15 -13.40 -1.29
C LYS A 529 -33.92 -12.07 -1.46
N GLN A 530 -35.18 -12.03 -1.01
CA GLN A 530 -35.96 -10.79 -1.02
C GLN A 530 -35.36 -9.72 -0.11
N LEU A 531 -34.93 -10.08 1.12
CA LEU A 531 -34.30 -9.17 2.06
C LEU A 531 -33.03 -8.52 1.51
N THR A 532 -32.22 -9.25 0.72
CA THR A 532 -30.98 -8.69 0.15
C THR A 532 -31.21 -7.50 -0.76
N GLN A 533 -32.40 -7.38 -1.38
CA GLN A 533 -32.74 -6.28 -2.28
C GLN A 533 -33.03 -4.94 -1.57
N ILE A 534 -33.17 -4.96 -0.25
CA ILE A 534 -33.55 -3.77 0.54
C ILE A 534 -32.35 -2.85 0.78
N GLY A 535 -31.12 -3.42 0.81
CA GLY A 535 -29.93 -2.60 1.02
C GLY A 535 -28.63 -3.31 0.68
N CYS A 536 -28.56 -4.64 0.82
CA CYS A 536 -27.30 -5.39 0.67
C CYS A 536 -26.69 -5.24 -0.74
N ILE A 537 -27.53 -5.30 -1.79
CA ILE A 537 -27.10 -5.18 -3.20
C ILE A 537 -26.48 -3.83 -3.54
N GLN A 538 -26.74 -2.78 -2.75
CA GLN A 538 -26.20 -1.44 -3.01
C GLN A 538 -24.72 -1.34 -2.68
N CYS A 539 -24.21 -2.29 -1.88
CA CYS A 539 -22.82 -2.29 -1.41
C CYS A 539 -22.09 -3.61 -1.68
N HIS A 540 -22.82 -4.71 -1.91
CA HIS A 540 -22.25 -6.06 -2.03
C HIS A 540 -22.54 -6.71 -3.36
N ALA A 541 -21.53 -7.42 -3.89
CA ALA A 541 -21.70 -8.38 -4.98
C ALA A 541 -22.28 -9.70 -4.44
N PHE A 542 -22.85 -10.51 -5.35
CA PHE A 542 -23.37 -11.84 -5.10
C PHE A 542 -22.88 -12.79 -6.21
N ASP A 543 -22.04 -13.76 -5.86
CA ASP A 543 -21.46 -14.74 -6.77
C ASP A 543 -20.81 -14.09 -8.01
N GLY A 544 -20.01 -13.03 -7.77
CA GLY A 544 -19.29 -12.28 -8.79
C GLY A 544 -20.13 -11.27 -9.57
N GLN A 545 -21.43 -11.16 -9.30
CA GLN A 545 -22.33 -10.21 -9.95
C GLN A 545 -22.73 -9.10 -8.98
N ALA A 546 -22.74 -7.87 -9.46
CA ALA A 546 -23.07 -6.70 -8.65
C ALA A 546 -23.82 -5.66 -9.47
N LEU A 547 -24.46 -4.73 -8.79
CA LEU A 547 -24.86 -3.49 -9.43
C LEU A 547 -23.60 -2.70 -9.84
N PRO A 548 -23.66 -1.89 -10.92
CA PRO A 548 -22.52 -1.07 -11.34
C PRO A 548 -21.96 -0.20 -10.21
N GLY A 549 -20.63 -0.12 -10.09
CA GLY A 549 -19.94 0.67 -9.07
C GLY A 549 -19.93 0.10 -7.65
N VAL A 550 -20.48 -1.09 -7.45
CA VAL A 550 -20.39 -1.81 -6.18
C VAL A 550 -18.98 -2.39 -6.02
N VAL A 551 -18.34 -2.03 -4.92
CA VAL A 551 -16.96 -2.43 -4.57
C VAL A 551 -16.87 -3.21 -3.25
N GLY A 552 -17.98 -3.40 -2.58
CA GLY A 552 -18.07 -4.18 -1.34
C GLY A 552 -17.70 -5.65 -1.54
N ILE A 553 -17.40 -6.31 -0.42
CA ILE A 553 -17.03 -7.74 -0.44
C ILE A 553 -18.19 -8.57 -1.00
N ASP A 554 -17.89 -9.48 -1.90
CA ASP A 554 -18.84 -10.46 -2.43
C ASP A 554 -19.42 -11.32 -1.28
N LEU A 555 -20.75 -11.39 -1.22
CA LEU A 555 -21.48 -12.21 -0.26
C LEU A 555 -21.60 -13.67 -0.70
N GLY A 556 -21.31 -14.00 -1.96
CA GLY A 556 -21.13 -15.37 -2.40
C GLY A 556 -20.07 -16.08 -1.57
N GLY A 557 -20.36 -17.32 -1.14
CA GLY A 557 -19.44 -18.10 -0.33
C GLY A 557 -19.23 -17.60 1.12
N VAL A 558 -20.01 -16.62 1.61
CA VAL A 558 -19.98 -16.19 3.04
C VAL A 558 -20.08 -17.38 3.99
N PRO A 559 -20.97 -18.37 3.80
CA PRO A 559 -21.08 -19.52 4.68
C PRO A 559 -19.83 -20.43 4.71
N ASN A 560 -18.93 -20.33 3.71
CA ASN A 560 -17.68 -21.07 3.67
C ASN A 560 -16.55 -20.41 4.50
N ARG A 561 -16.70 -19.11 4.78
CA ARG A 561 -15.65 -18.31 5.43
C ARG A 561 -16.03 -17.76 6.79
N ILE A 562 -17.30 -17.42 7.00
CA ILE A 562 -17.82 -16.82 8.24
C ILE A 562 -18.53 -17.87 9.09
N ARG A 563 -18.33 -17.82 10.39
CA ARG A 563 -19.06 -18.67 11.34
C ARG A 563 -20.52 -18.17 11.50
N PRO A 564 -21.50 -19.08 11.57
CA PRO A 564 -22.92 -18.70 11.67
C PRO A 564 -23.25 -17.79 12.85
N HIS A 565 -22.68 -18.08 14.02
CA HIS A 565 -22.90 -17.27 15.22
C HIS A 565 -22.42 -15.83 15.03
N TRP A 566 -21.18 -15.68 14.51
CA TRP A 566 -20.64 -14.35 14.24
C TRP A 566 -21.44 -13.60 13.16
N PHE A 567 -21.91 -14.30 12.12
CA PHE A 567 -22.78 -13.71 11.11
C PHE A 567 -24.06 -13.16 11.71
N ARG A 568 -24.72 -13.93 12.58
CA ARG A 568 -25.95 -13.50 13.27
C ARG A 568 -25.72 -12.20 14.04
N GLU A 569 -24.74 -12.20 14.93
CA GLU A 569 -24.43 -11.04 15.77
C GLU A 569 -24.04 -9.81 14.92
N PHE A 570 -23.24 -10.03 13.86
CA PHE A 570 -22.79 -8.93 13.01
C PHE A 570 -23.92 -8.33 12.17
N VAL A 571 -24.88 -9.11 11.70
CA VAL A 571 -26.02 -8.58 10.92
C VAL A 571 -26.99 -7.84 11.83
N LEU A 572 -27.16 -8.28 13.08
CA LEU A 572 -28.02 -7.62 14.05
C LEU A 572 -27.43 -6.28 14.52
N ASP A 573 -26.13 -6.26 14.85
CA ASP A 573 -25.43 -5.04 15.29
C ASP A 573 -23.99 -5.00 14.74
N PRO A 574 -23.80 -4.48 13.51
CA PRO A 574 -22.47 -4.39 12.90
C PRO A 574 -21.50 -3.53 13.73
N GLY A 575 -22.00 -2.46 14.35
CA GLY A 575 -21.19 -1.50 15.10
C GLY A 575 -20.57 -2.08 16.37
N ALA A 576 -21.27 -2.97 17.05
CA ALA A 576 -20.80 -3.63 18.27
C ALA A 576 -19.57 -4.52 18.01
N LEU A 577 -19.57 -5.27 16.89
CA LEU A 577 -18.48 -6.18 16.56
C LEU A 577 -17.36 -5.52 15.75
N LYS A 578 -17.65 -4.40 15.07
CA LYS A 578 -16.67 -3.72 14.25
C LYS A 578 -16.85 -2.22 14.29
N ARG A 579 -16.10 -1.56 15.15
CA ARG A 579 -16.10 -0.09 15.25
C ARG A 579 -15.72 0.53 13.92
N GLY A 580 -16.45 1.59 13.53
CA GLY A 580 -16.18 2.32 12.28
C GLY A 580 -16.59 1.58 11.00
N THR A 581 -17.33 0.46 11.10
CA THR A 581 -17.90 -0.20 9.92
C THR A 581 -18.87 0.71 9.18
N ARG A 582 -18.82 0.68 7.85
CA ARG A 582 -19.81 1.37 6.99
C ARG A 582 -21.09 0.56 6.76
N MET A 583 -21.13 -0.68 7.21
CA MET A 583 -22.34 -1.49 7.14
C MET A 583 -23.39 -0.92 8.09
N PRO A 584 -24.53 -0.46 7.58
CA PRO A 584 -25.60 0.07 8.43
C PRO A 584 -26.27 -1.04 9.24
N SER A 585 -26.86 -0.70 10.38
CA SER A 585 -27.77 -1.61 11.09
C SER A 585 -29.11 -1.68 10.38
N PHE A 586 -29.55 -2.89 10.06
CA PHE A 586 -30.89 -3.18 9.51
C PHE A 586 -31.88 -3.54 10.60
N PHE A 587 -31.40 -3.66 11.84
CA PHE A 587 -32.16 -4.03 13.02
C PHE A 587 -31.90 -3.07 14.19
N PRO A 588 -32.09 -1.75 14.03
CA PRO A 588 -31.85 -0.80 15.11
C PRO A 588 -32.71 -1.17 16.30
N ASP A 589 -32.13 -1.25 17.49
CA ASP A 589 -32.79 -1.68 18.74
C ASP A 589 -33.51 -3.04 18.63
N GLY A 590 -33.02 -3.93 17.74
CA GLY A 590 -33.63 -5.24 17.48
C GLY A 590 -34.90 -5.19 16.60
N VAL A 591 -35.24 -4.03 16.05
CA VAL A 591 -36.45 -3.85 15.22
C VAL A 591 -36.08 -3.91 13.74
N SER A 592 -36.73 -4.79 13.01
CA SER A 592 -36.50 -4.92 11.55
C SER A 592 -36.99 -3.69 10.78
N GLN A 593 -36.17 -3.22 9.85
CA GLN A 593 -36.58 -2.20 8.86
C GLN A 593 -37.48 -2.77 7.73
N SER A 594 -37.76 -4.07 7.75
CA SER A 594 -38.55 -4.79 6.74
C SER A 594 -39.71 -5.57 7.40
N PRO A 595 -40.69 -4.88 8.01
CA PRO A 595 -41.73 -5.53 8.79
C PRO A 595 -42.67 -6.43 7.97
N HIS A 596 -42.64 -6.30 6.64
CA HIS A 596 -43.47 -7.08 5.72
C HIS A 596 -42.86 -8.44 5.32
N VAL A 597 -41.64 -8.70 5.70
CA VAL A 597 -40.95 -9.98 5.46
C VAL A 597 -40.87 -10.73 6.79
N LEU A 598 -41.39 -11.93 6.87
CA LEU A 598 -41.41 -12.77 8.08
C LEU A 598 -41.93 -12.00 9.32
N ASP A 599 -42.99 -11.20 9.15
CA ASP A 599 -43.60 -10.37 10.18
C ASP A 599 -42.62 -9.47 10.96
N GLY A 600 -41.52 -9.10 10.34
CA GLY A 600 -40.45 -8.27 10.92
C GLY A 600 -39.62 -8.97 12.01
N ASN A 601 -39.73 -10.30 12.15
CA ASN A 601 -38.97 -11.03 13.14
C ASN A 601 -37.48 -11.06 12.76
N ALA A 602 -36.66 -10.37 13.54
CA ALA A 602 -35.24 -10.18 13.26
C ALA A 602 -34.44 -11.52 13.18
N ASP A 603 -34.67 -12.43 14.11
CA ASP A 603 -34.00 -13.75 14.14
C ASP A 603 -34.36 -14.59 12.90
N GLN A 604 -35.65 -14.61 12.51
CA GLN A 604 -36.05 -15.32 11.29
C GLN A 604 -35.51 -14.68 10.03
N GLN A 605 -35.44 -13.34 9.98
CA GLN A 605 -34.85 -12.63 8.83
C GLN A 605 -33.36 -12.89 8.69
N VAL A 606 -32.59 -12.88 9.79
CA VAL A 606 -31.16 -13.22 9.76
C VAL A 606 -30.94 -14.68 9.37
N ALA A 607 -31.80 -15.59 9.87
CA ALA A 607 -31.77 -17.01 9.45
C ALA A 607 -32.12 -17.17 7.96
N ALA A 608 -33.07 -16.40 7.45
CA ALA A 608 -33.43 -16.35 6.04
C ALA A 608 -32.26 -15.89 5.15
N LEU A 609 -31.60 -14.79 5.54
CA LEU A 609 -30.38 -14.31 4.84
C LEU A 609 -29.31 -15.40 4.81
N TRP A 610 -29.02 -16.05 5.92
CA TRP A 610 -28.06 -17.15 5.98
C TRP A 610 -28.46 -18.34 5.09
N SER A 611 -29.73 -18.70 5.09
CA SER A 611 -30.29 -19.77 4.27
C SER A 611 -30.15 -19.48 2.79
N TYR A 612 -30.39 -18.23 2.38
CA TYR A 612 -30.16 -17.80 1.00
C TYR A 612 -28.69 -17.88 0.62
N LEU A 613 -27.78 -17.31 1.42
CA LEU A 613 -26.35 -17.31 1.13
C LEU A 613 -25.75 -18.72 1.04
N LYS A 614 -26.33 -19.71 1.74
CA LYS A 614 -25.97 -21.14 1.59
C LYS A 614 -26.40 -21.76 0.26
N GLN A 615 -27.32 -21.14 -0.43
CA GLN A 615 -27.97 -21.67 -1.63
C GLN A 615 -27.91 -20.68 -2.81
N SER A 616 -27.08 -19.63 -2.72
CA SER A 616 -27.04 -18.56 -3.71
C SER A 616 -26.66 -19.06 -5.11
N ASP A 617 -25.75 -20.04 -5.19
CA ASP A 617 -25.37 -20.76 -6.40
C ASP A 617 -26.56 -21.41 -7.13
N ARG A 618 -27.53 -21.92 -6.39
CA ARG A 618 -28.74 -22.57 -6.90
C ARG A 618 -29.87 -21.58 -7.15
N LEU A 619 -30.08 -20.62 -6.26
CA LEU A 619 -31.18 -19.67 -6.31
C LEU A 619 -30.89 -18.46 -7.22
N GLY A 620 -29.62 -18.30 -7.60
CA GLY A 620 -29.12 -17.18 -8.39
C GLY A 620 -29.11 -15.85 -7.62
N VAL A 621 -28.57 -14.84 -8.26
CA VAL A 621 -28.44 -13.49 -7.69
C VAL A 621 -29.78 -12.81 -7.41
N PRO A 622 -29.82 -11.77 -6.55
CA PRO A 622 -31.02 -10.97 -6.32
C PRO A 622 -31.61 -10.40 -7.63
N PRO A 623 -32.95 -10.42 -7.83
CA PRO A 623 -33.60 -10.02 -9.09
C PRO A 623 -33.16 -8.66 -9.61
N LYS A 624 -33.02 -7.65 -8.75
CA LYS A 624 -32.60 -6.31 -9.19
C LYS A 624 -31.18 -6.27 -9.79
N ILE A 625 -30.28 -7.14 -9.36
CA ILE A 625 -28.95 -7.28 -10.01
C ILE A 625 -29.13 -7.87 -11.41
N ALA A 626 -29.92 -8.96 -11.52
CA ALA A 626 -30.18 -9.59 -12.80
C ALA A 626 -30.88 -8.64 -13.80
N GLU A 627 -31.87 -7.86 -13.32
CA GLU A 627 -32.54 -6.82 -14.09
C GLU A 627 -31.58 -5.73 -14.57
N ALA A 628 -30.74 -5.21 -13.67
CA ALA A 628 -29.74 -4.19 -14.01
C ALA A 628 -28.69 -4.68 -15.01
N LEU A 629 -28.26 -5.94 -14.89
CA LEU A 629 -27.32 -6.55 -15.85
C LEU A 629 -27.97 -6.84 -17.21
N ALA A 630 -29.27 -7.13 -17.25
CA ALA A 630 -30.02 -7.34 -18.49
C ALA A 630 -30.43 -6.03 -19.18
N ALA A 631 -30.48 -4.92 -18.46
CA ALA A 631 -30.86 -3.62 -19.01
C ALA A 631 -29.73 -3.07 -19.90
N SER A 632 -30.08 -2.59 -21.09
CA SER A 632 -29.17 -1.87 -21.99
C SER A 632 -29.34 -0.38 -21.79
N TYR A 633 -28.25 0.31 -21.50
CA TYR A 633 -28.19 1.78 -21.38
C TYR A 633 -27.32 2.41 -22.47
N GLU A 634 -27.08 1.65 -23.52
CA GLU A 634 -26.40 2.11 -24.72
C GLU A 634 -27.18 3.26 -25.38
N LEU A 635 -26.51 4.39 -25.56
CA LEU A 635 -27.08 5.54 -26.26
C LEU A 635 -26.83 5.43 -27.76
N LYS A 636 -27.90 5.45 -28.54
CA LYS A 636 -27.87 5.38 -30.03
C LYS A 636 -28.32 6.70 -30.61
N PRO A 637 -27.41 7.51 -31.18
CA PRO A 637 -27.76 8.73 -31.88
C PRO A 637 -28.34 8.43 -33.27
N GLU A 638 -29.65 8.22 -33.39
CA GLU A 638 -30.30 7.79 -34.65
C GLU A 638 -30.72 8.96 -35.54
N HIS A 639 -31.29 10.02 -34.99
CA HIS A 639 -31.92 11.12 -35.75
C HIS A 639 -31.26 12.47 -35.56
N HIS A 640 -30.60 12.66 -34.45
CA HIS A 640 -29.92 13.90 -34.08
C HIS A 640 -28.78 13.60 -33.07
N PRO A 641 -27.83 14.51 -32.92
CA PRO A 641 -26.77 14.34 -31.92
C PRO A 641 -27.30 14.15 -30.51
N LEU A 642 -26.70 13.24 -29.77
CA LEU A 642 -26.92 13.05 -28.33
C LEU A 642 -25.76 13.62 -27.55
N ILE A 643 -26.06 14.26 -26.41
CA ILE A 643 -25.06 14.85 -25.54
C ILE A 643 -25.18 14.23 -24.15
N LEU A 644 -24.09 13.64 -23.66
CA LEU A 644 -24.00 13.07 -22.33
C LEU A 644 -22.90 13.79 -21.54
N ARG A 645 -23.26 14.33 -20.36
CA ARG A 645 -22.27 14.81 -19.36
C ARG A 645 -21.96 13.66 -18.43
N THR A 646 -20.67 13.34 -18.27
CA THR A 646 -20.26 12.13 -17.56
C THR A 646 -18.81 12.26 -17.06
N PHE A 647 -18.34 11.21 -16.39
CA PHE A 647 -16.94 10.93 -16.16
C PHE A 647 -16.47 9.94 -17.21
N MET A 648 -15.38 10.25 -17.94
CA MET A 648 -14.93 9.46 -19.07
C MET A 648 -13.42 9.24 -19.04
N ASN A 649 -12.99 8.00 -19.27
CA ASN A 649 -11.58 7.65 -19.37
C ASN A 649 -10.90 8.43 -20.52
N GLY A 650 -9.67 8.91 -20.32
CA GLY A 650 -8.96 9.73 -21.31
C GLY A 650 -9.45 11.18 -21.43
N VAL A 651 -10.61 11.51 -20.85
CA VAL A 651 -11.20 12.86 -20.89
C VAL A 651 -11.16 13.53 -19.54
N GLY A 652 -11.73 12.90 -18.50
CA GLY A 652 -11.73 13.41 -17.13
C GLY A 652 -13.13 13.47 -16.51
N THR A 653 -13.22 14.15 -15.36
CA THR A 653 -14.45 14.24 -14.56
C THR A 653 -15.46 15.27 -15.07
N HIS A 654 -15.12 16.04 -16.07
CA HIS A 654 -15.98 17.07 -16.67
C HIS A 654 -16.22 16.79 -18.17
N ALA A 655 -16.30 15.51 -18.52
CA ALA A 655 -16.50 15.09 -19.90
C ALA A 655 -17.90 15.46 -20.41
N ILE A 656 -17.93 15.99 -21.63
CA ILE A 656 -19.15 16.17 -22.43
C ILE A 656 -18.95 15.37 -23.70
N ALA A 657 -19.57 14.18 -23.75
CA ALA A 657 -19.55 13.31 -24.90
C ALA A 657 -20.67 13.68 -25.87
N VAL A 658 -20.38 13.74 -27.17
CA VAL A 658 -21.32 14.04 -28.23
C VAL A 658 -21.31 12.94 -29.28
N GLY A 659 -22.42 12.26 -29.43
CA GLY A 659 -22.59 11.20 -30.42
C GLY A 659 -23.45 11.67 -31.59
N PHE A 660 -23.05 11.30 -32.82
CA PHE A 660 -23.75 11.70 -34.04
C PHE A 660 -24.36 10.48 -34.79
N PRO A 661 -25.45 10.67 -35.51
CA PRO A 661 -26.03 9.62 -36.35
C PRO A 661 -25.09 9.09 -37.45
N GLU A 662 -24.07 9.86 -37.80
CA GLU A 662 -23.05 9.50 -38.77
C GLU A 662 -22.08 8.44 -38.27
N GLY A 663 -22.20 8.00 -36.97
CA GLY A 663 -21.31 7.02 -36.35
C GLY A 663 -19.91 7.57 -36.07
N VAL A 664 -19.80 8.86 -35.87
CA VAL A 664 -18.55 9.53 -35.45
C VAL A 664 -18.85 10.34 -34.19
N HIS A 665 -18.04 10.21 -33.19
CA HIS A 665 -18.31 10.73 -31.86
C HIS A 665 -17.08 11.44 -31.30
N PHE A 666 -17.30 12.34 -30.35
CA PHE A 666 -16.21 12.98 -29.63
C PHE A 666 -16.57 13.28 -28.17
N ALA A 667 -15.55 13.58 -27.37
CA ALA A 667 -15.73 14.12 -26.03
C ALA A 667 -14.78 15.30 -25.79
N ILE A 668 -15.33 16.36 -25.18
CA ILE A 668 -14.54 17.48 -24.67
C ILE A 668 -14.35 17.37 -23.15
N ASP A 669 -13.23 17.87 -22.68
CA ASP A 669 -13.03 18.14 -21.27
C ASP A 669 -13.43 19.58 -20.95
N ALA A 670 -14.53 19.78 -20.24
CA ALA A 670 -15.00 21.12 -19.88
C ALA A 670 -14.19 21.78 -18.76
N LYS A 671 -13.38 21.03 -18.00
CA LYS A 671 -12.47 21.59 -16.98
C LYS A 671 -11.27 22.27 -17.62
N THR A 672 -10.68 21.59 -18.61
CA THR A 672 -9.59 22.13 -19.44
C THR A 672 -10.10 22.13 -20.86
N PRO A 673 -10.81 23.20 -21.31
CA PRO A 673 -11.50 23.21 -22.59
C PRO A 673 -10.62 22.71 -23.73
N ARG A 674 -10.92 21.48 -24.19
CA ARG A 674 -10.18 20.79 -25.24
C ARG A 674 -11.03 19.67 -25.86
N LEU A 675 -10.80 19.38 -27.12
CA LEU A 675 -11.26 18.13 -27.74
C LEU A 675 -10.33 17.00 -27.29
N ALA A 676 -10.81 16.16 -26.36
CA ALA A 676 -9.95 15.20 -25.70
C ALA A 676 -9.89 13.85 -26.43
N LEU A 677 -11.04 13.36 -26.88
CA LEU A 677 -11.20 12.00 -27.46
C LEU A 677 -12.15 12.04 -28.66
N ALA A 678 -11.88 11.23 -29.68
CA ALA A 678 -12.79 10.97 -30.79
C ALA A 678 -12.81 9.46 -31.09
N TRP A 679 -13.97 8.94 -31.54
CA TRP A 679 -14.13 7.50 -31.88
C TRP A 679 -15.25 7.28 -32.89
N LYS A 680 -15.35 6.03 -33.41
CA LYS A 680 -16.30 5.66 -34.45
C LYS A 680 -17.22 4.54 -34.00
N GLU A 681 -18.33 4.32 -34.73
CA GLU A 681 -19.34 3.28 -34.59
C GLU A 681 -20.29 3.51 -33.43
N ASP A 682 -20.16 2.73 -32.31
CA ASP A 682 -21.09 2.80 -31.19
C ASP A 682 -20.72 3.97 -30.24
N PHE A 683 -21.74 4.62 -29.65
CA PHE A 683 -21.50 5.83 -28.87
C PHE A 683 -20.99 5.53 -27.48
N VAL A 684 -21.86 5.38 -26.48
CA VAL A 684 -21.49 5.11 -25.09
C VAL A 684 -22.60 4.35 -24.36
N ASP A 685 -22.24 3.61 -23.32
CA ASP A 685 -23.19 3.07 -22.33
C ASP A 685 -23.33 4.07 -21.16
N ALA A 686 -24.53 4.62 -20.98
CA ALA A 686 -24.83 5.60 -19.93
C ALA A 686 -25.10 4.95 -18.57
N ARG A 687 -24.99 3.62 -18.44
CA ARG A 687 -25.28 2.87 -17.22
C ARG A 687 -24.55 3.44 -16.01
N SER A 688 -23.25 3.63 -16.14
CA SER A 688 -22.40 4.19 -15.10
C SER A 688 -22.79 5.60 -14.67
N THR A 689 -23.29 6.42 -15.60
CA THR A 689 -23.70 7.81 -15.33
C THR A 689 -25.07 7.90 -14.65
N TRP A 690 -26.01 7.01 -15.01
CA TRP A 690 -27.41 7.15 -14.61
C TRP A 690 -27.82 6.28 -13.42
N PHE A 691 -27.09 5.19 -13.22
CA PHE A 691 -27.58 4.12 -12.35
C PHE A 691 -27.05 4.18 -10.93
N GLU A 692 -25.84 4.70 -10.64
CA GLU A 692 -25.28 4.55 -9.29
C GLU A 692 -24.18 5.50 -8.85
N ARG A 693 -23.97 5.47 -7.52
CA ARG A 693 -22.81 6.04 -6.86
C ARG A 693 -21.57 5.16 -7.08
N PHE A 694 -20.40 5.80 -7.18
CA PHE A 694 -19.09 5.12 -7.24
C PHE A 694 -18.81 4.30 -8.50
N THR A 695 -19.38 4.71 -9.62
CA THR A 695 -19.09 4.05 -10.90
C THR A 695 -17.73 4.50 -11.45
N PRO A 696 -16.98 3.58 -12.12
CA PRO A 696 -15.81 3.98 -12.88
C PRO A 696 -16.20 4.95 -14.00
N PRO A 697 -15.26 5.77 -14.49
CA PRO A 697 -15.47 6.54 -15.71
C PRO A 697 -15.90 5.65 -16.87
N ILE A 698 -16.76 6.15 -17.75
CA ILE A 698 -17.20 5.40 -18.92
C ILE A 698 -16.11 5.36 -20.00
N ASP A 699 -16.16 4.33 -20.85
CA ASP A 699 -15.36 4.20 -22.05
C ASP A 699 -16.24 4.39 -23.31
N PRO A 700 -15.66 4.75 -24.47
CA PRO A 700 -16.31 4.60 -25.75
C PRO A 700 -16.72 3.14 -25.96
N LEU A 701 -17.91 2.90 -26.52
CA LEU A 701 -18.31 1.55 -26.96
C LEU A 701 -17.76 1.20 -28.34
N GLY A 702 -17.56 2.23 -29.17
CA GLY A 702 -17.12 2.06 -30.55
C GLY A 702 -15.63 1.76 -30.70
N LEU A 703 -15.20 1.72 -31.95
CA LEU A 703 -13.84 1.39 -32.37
C LEU A 703 -13.02 2.66 -32.68
N ASP A 704 -11.75 2.46 -32.99
CA ASP A 704 -10.83 3.50 -33.48
C ASP A 704 -10.81 4.76 -32.57
N ALA A 705 -10.82 4.56 -31.25
CA ALA A 705 -10.73 5.67 -30.33
C ALA A 705 -9.33 6.31 -30.36
N VAL A 706 -9.27 7.63 -30.58
CA VAL A 706 -8.05 8.39 -30.67
C VAL A 706 -8.06 9.56 -29.68
N ALA A 707 -6.97 9.72 -28.92
CA ALA A 707 -6.73 10.92 -28.16
C ALA A 707 -6.36 12.07 -29.10
N VAL A 708 -7.14 13.17 -29.06
CA VAL A 708 -6.93 14.30 -29.99
C VAL A 708 -5.99 15.32 -29.38
N SER A 709 -6.22 15.73 -28.15
CA SER A 709 -5.37 16.71 -27.47
C SER A 709 -5.14 16.33 -26.00
N PRO A 710 -3.89 16.07 -25.61
CA PRO A 710 -3.55 15.66 -24.24
C PRO A 710 -3.52 16.83 -23.24
N GLY A 711 -3.68 18.08 -23.65
CA GLY A 711 -3.62 19.25 -22.77
C GLY A 711 -4.37 20.45 -23.33
N ALA A 712 -4.22 21.63 -22.70
CA ALA A 712 -4.92 22.85 -23.09
C ALA A 712 -4.71 23.19 -24.58
N GLU A 713 -5.78 23.43 -25.29
CA GLU A 713 -5.78 23.78 -26.71
C GLU A 713 -5.67 25.30 -26.97
N PHE A 714 -6.05 26.10 -26.00
CA PHE A 714 -6.03 27.57 -26.14
C PHE A 714 -4.97 28.18 -25.25
N ARG A 715 -4.22 29.13 -25.79
CA ARG A 715 -3.25 29.94 -25.06
C ARG A 715 -3.50 31.42 -25.35
N PHE A 716 -3.72 32.20 -24.32
CA PHE A 716 -3.90 33.65 -24.45
C PHE A 716 -2.75 34.37 -23.76
N GLN A 717 -2.14 35.28 -24.50
CA GLN A 717 -1.10 36.19 -24.01
C GLN A 717 -1.61 37.64 -24.07
N PRO A 718 -1.87 38.27 -22.92
CA PRO A 718 -2.27 39.68 -22.89
C PRO A 718 -1.25 40.59 -23.59
N SER A 719 -1.72 41.71 -24.17
CA SER A 719 -0.85 42.75 -24.75
C SER A 719 0.10 43.32 -23.69
N ASP A 720 -0.38 43.51 -22.49
CA ASP A 720 0.44 43.82 -21.33
C ASP A 720 1.10 42.56 -20.79
N ARG A 721 2.36 42.32 -21.15
CA ARG A 721 3.16 41.16 -20.74
C ARG A 721 3.45 41.05 -19.24
N SER A 722 3.10 42.07 -18.45
CA SER A 722 3.17 41.99 -16.99
C SER A 722 2.02 41.21 -16.39
N GLN A 723 0.96 40.93 -17.13
CA GLN A 723 -0.17 40.13 -16.73
C GLN A 723 0.09 38.65 -17.01
N GLU A 724 -0.41 37.78 -16.11
CA GLU A 724 -0.31 36.36 -16.32
C GLU A 724 -1.22 35.88 -17.46
N PRO A 725 -0.80 34.83 -18.23
CA PRO A 725 -1.64 34.23 -19.25
C PRO A 725 -2.96 33.72 -18.67
N SER A 726 -4.07 34.03 -19.31
CA SER A 726 -5.39 33.57 -18.86
C SER A 726 -5.69 32.16 -19.34
N SER A 727 -6.17 31.34 -18.44
CA SER A 727 -6.67 29.98 -18.76
C SER A 727 -8.11 30.07 -19.29
N PRO A 728 -8.48 29.22 -20.27
CA PRO A 728 -9.84 29.12 -20.76
C PRO A 728 -10.82 28.60 -19.70
N ILE A 729 -11.99 29.22 -19.63
CA ILE A 729 -13.08 28.85 -18.72
C ILE A 729 -14.29 28.43 -19.55
N PHE A 730 -14.75 27.21 -19.41
CA PHE A 730 -15.98 26.75 -20.04
C PHE A 730 -17.20 27.46 -19.46
N ILE A 731 -18.01 28.12 -20.30
CA ILE A 731 -19.23 28.83 -19.88
C ILE A 731 -20.53 28.14 -20.31
N GLY A 732 -20.46 27.20 -21.25
CA GLY A 732 -21.63 26.44 -21.70
C GLY A 732 -21.59 26.08 -23.16
N TYR A 733 -22.71 25.65 -23.70
CA TYR A 733 -22.90 25.45 -25.14
C TYR A 733 -24.30 25.86 -25.56
N ARG A 734 -24.47 26.18 -26.86
CA ARG A 734 -25.76 26.43 -27.52
C ARG A 734 -26.00 25.34 -28.56
N LEU A 735 -27.26 24.97 -28.74
CA LEU A 735 -27.65 23.99 -29.76
C LEU A 735 -28.28 24.74 -30.94
N ASP A 736 -27.88 24.37 -32.13
CA ASP A 736 -28.55 24.82 -33.36
C ASP A 736 -29.85 24.05 -33.63
N SER A 737 -30.53 24.32 -34.77
CA SER A 737 -31.74 23.61 -35.17
C SER A 737 -31.55 22.14 -35.44
N LYS A 738 -30.34 21.66 -35.71
CA LYS A 738 -29.93 20.26 -35.85
C LYS A 738 -29.46 19.65 -34.56
N ARG A 739 -29.51 20.37 -33.44
CA ARG A 739 -29.03 19.99 -32.13
C ARG A 739 -27.50 19.78 -32.05
N ILE A 740 -26.74 20.36 -32.98
CA ILE A 740 -25.29 20.34 -32.94
C ILE A 740 -24.82 21.40 -31.92
N PRO A 741 -23.92 21.05 -30.96
CA PRO A 741 -23.46 21.98 -29.96
C PRO A 741 -22.41 22.92 -30.51
N THR A 742 -22.51 24.21 -30.13
CA THR A 742 -21.42 25.18 -30.21
C THR A 742 -20.99 25.49 -28.77
N PHE A 743 -19.82 25.06 -28.41
CA PHE A 743 -19.24 25.25 -27.06
C PHE A 743 -18.74 26.69 -26.95
N ARG A 744 -18.76 27.25 -25.75
CA ARG A 744 -18.33 28.64 -25.49
C ARG A 744 -17.35 28.67 -24.32
N TYR A 745 -16.23 29.32 -24.56
CA TYR A 745 -15.16 29.50 -23.59
C TYR A 745 -14.85 30.97 -23.40
N ARG A 746 -14.60 31.37 -22.13
CA ARG A 746 -14.10 32.70 -21.81
C ARG A 746 -12.59 32.61 -21.65
N ILE A 747 -11.85 33.44 -22.39
CA ILE A 747 -10.41 33.50 -22.40
C ILE A 747 -9.97 34.98 -22.41
N GLY A 748 -9.38 35.48 -21.31
CA GLY A 748 -8.94 36.85 -21.19
C GLY A 748 -10.03 37.91 -21.43
N GLY A 749 -11.31 37.59 -21.07
CA GLY A 749 -12.45 38.50 -21.33
C GLY A 749 -13.15 38.21 -22.66
N THR A 750 -12.44 37.71 -23.65
CA THR A 750 -12.96 37.32 -24.96
C THR A 750 -13.74 36.02 -24.91
N ILE A 751 -14.78 35.85 -25.72
CA ILE A 751 -15.54 34.62 -25.85
C ILE A 751 -15.16 33.92 -27.15
N VAL A 752 -14.73 32.67 -27.03
CA VAL A 752 -14.48 31.77 -28.16
C VAL A 752 -15.66 30.82 -28.34
N GLU A 753 -16.13 30.71 -29.57
CA GLU A 753 -17.14 29.75 -30.01
C GLU A 753 -16.46 28.62 -30.78
N ASP A 754 -16.78 27.40 -30.39
CA ASP A 754 -16.17 26.16 -30.88
C ASP A 754 -17.28 25.16 -31.26
N ARG A 755 -17.48 24.95 -32.54
CA ARG A 755 -18.48 24.07 -33.11
C ARG A 755 -17.82 22.84 -33.72
N ILE A 756 -18.23 21.68 -33.28
CA ILE A 756 -17.70 20.39 -33.79
C ILE A 756 -18.87 19.56 -34.35
N GLU A 757 -18.73 19.12 -35.57
CA GLU A 757 -19.75 18.25 -36.21
C GLU A 757 -19.11 17.06 -36.94
N ALA A 758 -19.87 15.95 -36.99
CA ALA A 758 -19.45 14.78 -37.72
C ALA A 758 -19.81 14.93 -39.21
N THR A 759 -18.95 14.43 -40.08
CA THR A 759 -19.19 14.39 -41.53
C THR A 759 -19.59 12.98 -41.97
N ARG A 760 -20.29 12.85 -43.08
CA ARG A 760 -20.74 11.53 -43.62
C ARG A 760 -19.59 10.63 -44.07
N ASP A 761 -18.41 11.19 -44.32
CA ASP A 761 -17.19 10.45 -44.68
C ASP A 761 -16.32 10.07 -43.51
N GLY A 762 -16.85 10.15 -42.28
CA GLY A 762 -16.22 9.60 -41.08
C GLY A 762 -15.17 10.51 -40.44
N LYS A 763 -15.30 11.83 -40.60
CA LYS A 763 -14.39 12.85 -40.04
C LYS A 763 -15.10 13.77 -39.06
N LEU A 764 -14.34 14.51 -38.27
CA LEU A 764 -14.86 15.64 -37.50
C LEU A 764 -14.45 16.95 -38.16
N HIS A 765 -15.42 17.82 -38.37
CA HIS A 765 -15.23 19.18 -38.83
C HIS A 765 -15.42 20.14 -37.65
N ARG A 766 -14.43 20.95 -37.38
CA ARG A 766 -14.40 21.89 -36.24
C ARG A 766 -14.26 23.31 -36.73
N THR A 767 -15.11 24.17 -36.25
CA THR A 767 -15.14 25.59 -36.60
C THR A 767 -14.94 26.40 -35.34
N ILE A 768 -13.86 27.20 -35.27
CA ILE A 768 -13.48 28.01 -34.11
C ILE A 768 -13.49 29.47 -34.49
N GLY A 769 -14.14 30.29 -33.72
CA GLY A 769 -14.19 31.72 -33.94
C GLY A 769 -14.31 32.52 -32.65
N VAL A 770 -14.02 33.84 -32.73
CA VAL A 770 -14.23 34.76 -31.64
C VAL A 770 -15.66 35.32 -31.71
N ALA A 771 -16.41 35.23 -30.60
CA ALA A 771 -17.79 35.67 -30.56
C ALA A 771 -17.86 37.22 -30.46
N ARG A 772 -18.79 37.80 -31.18
CA ARG A 772 -19.02 39.29 -31.21
C ARG A 772 -19.65 39.85 -29.95
N ASP A 773 -20.19 39.00 -29.08
CA ASP A 773 -20.80 39.38 -27.80
C ASP A 773 -19.83 39.31 -26.60
N GLY A 774 -18.52 39.08 -26.86
CA GLY A 774 -17.44 39.15 -25.89
C GLY A 774 -16.81 40.55 -25.79
N GLU A 775 -15.90 40.74 -24.84
CA GLU A 775 -15.02 41.89 -24.82
C GLU A 775 -14.02 41.83 -25.98
N PRO A 776 -13.60 42.96 -26.56
CA PRO A 776 -12.55 42.97 -27.57
C PRO A 776 -11.29 42.24 -27.08
N MET A 777 -10.62 41.57 -27.98
CA MET A 777 -9.41 40.81 -27.66
C MET A 777 -8.22 41.75 -27.48
N ASP A 778 -7.72 41.88 -26.24
CA ASP A 778 -6.53 42.68 -25.92
C ASP A 778 -5.35 41.72 -25.66
N GLY A 779 -4.85 41.09 -26.73
CA GLY A 779 -3.75 40.15 -26.65
C GLY A 779 -3.70 39.19 -27.84
N GLU A 780 -2.80 38.22 -27.79
CA GLU A 780 -2.64 37.21 -28.81
C GLU A 780 -3.29 35.89 -28.31
N LEU A 781 -4.30 35.39 -29.02
CA LEU A 781 -4.96 34.11 -28.77
C LEU A 781 -4.47 33.09 -29.80
N LYS A 782 -3.94 31.97 -29.29
CA LYS A 782 -3.48 30.84 -30.08
C LYS A 782 -4.28 29.60 -29.83
N PHE A 783 -4.51 28.84 -30.89
CA PHE A 783 -5.11 27.51 -30.83
C PHE A 783 -4.09 26.45 -31.22
N ARG A 784 -4.02 25.35 -30.45
CA ARG A 784 -3.16 24.23 -30.74
C ARG A 784 -3.88 23.21 -31.62
N LEU A 785 -3.43 23.15 -32.87
CA LEU A 785 -3.99 22.22 -33.86
C LEU A 785 -3.67 20.77 -33.56
N MET A 786 -2.44 20.48 -33.16
CA MET A 786 -1.94 19.12 -33.00
C MET A 786 -0.74 19.09 -32.05
N VAL A 787 -0.59 17.97 -31.35
CA VAL A 787 0.61 17.58 -30.60
C VAL A 787 0.85 16.10 -30.81
N ASP A 788 2.07 15.71 -31.19
CA ASP A 788 2.47 14.31 -31.40
C ASP A 788 4.00 14.18 -31.30
N THR A 789 4.50 12.98 -31.20
CA THR A 789 5.95 12.70 -31.13
C THR A 789 6.66 12.97 -32.45
N HIS A 790 5.95 12.91 -33.56
CA HIS A 790 6.49 13.20 -34.90
C HIS A 790 5.40 13.67 -35.84
N ILE A 791 5.44 14.96 -36.24
CA ILE A 791 4.45 15.57 -37.12
C ILE A 791 5.02 15.78 -38.51
N ARG A 792 4.34 15.22 -39.54
CA ARG A 792 4.65 15.46 -40.96
C ARG A 792 3.60 16.39 -41.56
N SER A 793 3.98 17.31 -42.40
CA SER A 793 3.07 18.18 -43.16
C SER A 793 3.20 17.94 -44.65
N ASP A 794 2.12 18.06 -45.38
CA ASP A 794 2.09 18.10 -46.86
C ASP A 794 1.74 19.51 -47.37
N GLU A 795 1.75 19.66 -48.71
CA GLU A 795 1.48 20.93 -49.38
C GLU A 795 0.02 21.42 -49.23
N SER A 796 -0.87 20.58 -48.69
CA SER A 796 -2.29 20.84 -48.51
C SER A 796 -2.66 21.28 -47.10
N ASN A 797 -1.71 21.84 -46.33
CA ASN A 797 -1.89 22.19 -44.89
C ASN A 797 -2.47 21.04 -44.04
N ARG A 798 -2.12 19.82 -44.41
CA ARG A 798 -2.44 18.60 -43.68
C ARG A 798 -1.27 18.14 -42.84
N PHE A 799 -1.50 17.98 -41.54
CA PHE A 799 -0.52 17.53 -40.57
C PHE A 799 -0.88 16.09 -40.15
N MET A 800 0.10 15.20 -40.10
CA MET A 800 -0.08 13.80 -39.74
C MET A 800 0.86 13.44 -38.59
N GLY A 801 0.31 12.95 -37.49
CA GLY A 801 1.06 12.47 -36.33
C GLY A 801 1.43 11.00 -36.42
N ALA A 802 2.35 10.58 -35.57
CA ALA A 802 2.72 9.16 -35.42
C ALA A 802 1.55 8.31 -34.89
N SER A 803 0.62 8.91 -34.15
CA SER A 803 -0.60 8.30 -33.63
C SER A 803 -1.61 7.88 -34.73
N GLY A 804 -1.39 8.32 -35.98
CA GLY A 804 -2.32 8.10 -37.09
C GLY A 804 -3.37 9.21 -37.24
N LEU A 805 -3.48 10.13 -36.29
CA LEU A 805 -4.34 11.30 -36.40
C LEU A 805 -3.81 12.24 -37.49
N SER A 806 -4.67 12.69 -38.39
CA SER A 806 -4.37 13.77 -39.32
C SER A 806 -5.30 14.98 -39.12
N VAL A 807 -4.74 16.15 -39.21
CA VAL A 807 -5.43 17.43 -39.04
C VAL A 807 -5.19 18.26 -40.28
N THR A 808 -6.26 18.75 -40.92
CA THR A 808 -6.19 19.64 -42.10
C THR A 808 -6.80 20.98 -41.77
N VAL A 809 -6.18 22.05 -42.18
CA VAL A 809 -6.62 23.44 -41.98
C VAL A 809 -6.93 24.08 -43.33
N SER A 810 -7.95 24.96 -43.39
CA SER A 810 -8.30 25.69 -44.61
C SER A 810 -7.14 26.60 -45.07
N ASP A 811 -7.01 26.78 -46.38
CA ASP A 811 -5.81 27.23 -47.14
C ASP A 811 -5.24 28.63 -46.80
N GLU A 812 -5.91 29.45 -45.99
CA GLU A 812 -5.50 30.85 -45.82
C GLU A 812 -4.97 31.18 -44.41
N ASP A 813 -4.87 30.19 -43.55
CA ASP A 813 -4.44 30.44 -42.18
C ASP A 813 -2.91 30.38 -42.05
N GLU A 814 -2.30 31.41 -41.46
CA GLU A 814 -0.89 31.36 -41.06
C GLU A 814 -0.71 30.29 -39.97
N VAL A 815 -0.24 29.14 -40.42
CA VAL A 815 0.16 28.07 -39.49
C VAL A 815 1.39 28.52 -38.73
N GLY A 816 1.23 28.74 -37.45
CA GLY A 816 2.29 29.17 -36.57
C GLY A 816 3.42 28.16 -36.43
N LYS A 817 4.59 28.65 -36.05
CA LYS A 817 5.81 27.85 -35.89
C LYS A 817 5.60 26.59 -35.11
N ARG A 818 6.17 25.51 -35.63
CA ARG A 818 6.42 24.28 -34.93
C ARG A 818 7.29 24.53 -33.69
N THR A 819 6.80 24.16 -32.51
CA THR A 819 7.54 24.32 -31.26
C THR A 819 7.91 22.92 -30.77
N GLU A 820 9.22 22.67 -30.61
CA GLU A 820 9.71 21.45 -29.95
C GLU A 820 9.60 21.61 -28.43
N GLN A 821 9.07 20.58 -27.76
CA GLN A 821 8.98 20.55 -26.31
C GLN A 821 10.04 19.60 -25.72
N PRO A 822 10.46 19.79 -24.47
CA PRO A 822 11.30 18.82 -23.79
C PRO A 822 10.58 17.46 -23.72
N GLY A 823 11.17 16.42 -24.32
CA GLY A 823 10.60 15.07 -24.35
C GLY A 823 10.15 14.57 -25.73
N ASP A 824 10.70 15.13 -26.81
CA ASP A 824 10.49 14.73 -28.23
C ASP A 824 9.06 14.92 -28.77
N THR A 825 8.20 15.74 -28.13
CA THR A 825 6.87 16.07 -28.68
C THR A 825 6.92 17.38 -29.48
N GLU A 826 6.18 17.39 -30.60
CA GLU A 826 6.05 18.53 -31.49
C GLU A 826 4.64 19.11 -31.37
N GLU A 827 4.51 20.44 -31.37
CA GLU A 827 3.22 21.12 -31.32
C GLU A 827 3.06 22.08 -32.53
N ILE A 828 1.85 22.15 -33.04
CA ILE A 828 1.46 23.11 -34.09
C ILE A 828 0.41 24.05 -33.56
N TRP A 829 0.66 25.34 -33.66
CA TRP A 829 -0.19 26.41 -33.18
C TRP A 829 -0.62 27.34 -34.32
N VAL A 830 -1.87 27.84 -34.25
CA VAL A 830 -2.44 28.85 -35.14
C VAL A 830 -2.94 30.03 -34.32
N SER A 831 -2.72 31.27 -34.82
CA SER A 831 -3.24 32.48 -34.19
C SER A 831 -4.72 32.68 -34.61
N LEU A 832 -5.58 32.91 -33.62
CA LEU A 832 -6.97 33.26 -33.81
C LEU A 832 -7.14 34.79 -33.84
N SER A 833 -7.96 35.32 -34.75
CA SER A 833 -8.30 36.74 -34.83
C SER A 833 -9.83 36.96 -34.78
N GLU A 834 -10.27 38.18 -34.41
CA GLU A 834 -11.71 38.49 -34.28
C GLU A 834 -12.46 38.47 -35.62
N ASP A 835 -11.75 38.67 -36.70
CA ASP A 835 -12.36 38.79 -38.04
C ASP A 835 -12.39 37.46 -38.82
N ARG A 836 -11.79 36.40 -38.27
CA ARG A 836 -11.65 35.13 -39.00
C ARG A 836 -12.15 33.93 -38.16
N THR A 837 -12.71 32.98 -38.88
CA THR A 837 -13.09 31.67 -38.37
C THR A 837 -12.10 30.64 -38.85
N LEU A 838 -11.52 29.85 -37.91
CA LEU A 838 -10.62 28.75 -38.21
C LEU A 838 -11.44 27.49 -38.48
N GLU A 839 -11.21 26.86 -39.63
CA GLU A 839 -11.81 25.56 -39.96
C GLU A 839 -10.76 24.44 -39.92
N VAL A 840 -11.04 23.38 -39.15
CA VAL A 840 -10.14 22.26 -38.90
C VAL A 840 -10.87 20.93 -39.14
N VAL A 841 -10.26 20.03 -39.89
CA VAL A 841 -10.79 18.69 -40.14
C VAL A 841 -9.88 17.65 -39.52
N TYR A 842 -10.44 16.83 -38.63
CA TYR A 842 -9.77 15.70 -37.99
C TYR A 842 -10.16 14.40 -38.69
N GLN A 843 -9.14 13.57 -38.98
CA GLN A 843 -9.31 12.24 -39.57
C GLN A 843 -8.32 11.26 -38.92
N TRP A 844 -8.79 10.06 -38.57
CA TRP A 844 -8.00 8.98 -37.95
C TRP A 844 -8.48 7.62 -38.43
#